data_603c2794ae9aa8a33cbbec5fa2a89ded
#
_entry.id   603c2794ae9aa8a33cbbec5fa2a89ded
#
_cell.length_a   1.000
_cell.length_b   1.000
_cell.length_c   1.000
_cell.angle_alpha   90.00
_cell.angle_beta   90.00
_cell.angle_gamma   90.00
#
_symmetry.space_group_name_H-M   'P 1'
#
loop_
_entity.id
_entity.type
_entity.pdbx_description
1 polymer ?
#
loop_
_entity_poly.entity_id
_entity_poly.type
_entity_poly.pdbx_seq_one_letter_code
_entity_poly.pdbx_strand_id
1 'polypeptide(L)'
;MVCIGFATIVEKYHGTAFVGEHIYGAWWFSALWGVLTITACAYMLKQRLYKRLAVFLLHLSFVVILAGALTTHLFAKRGTVRLRTGVTEINYIDKEGKVERFPFSLKLKEFRIVNYPGTDAPLDYQSVIEHITNDQSPKRPNDQSPKRPNDQLLVSMNNIGNIDGYRLFQQSYDTDGKGVTLGVSYDPWGIAITYTGYILLLIGIIATLLSRKTRMRELYRKAMRPLAVILLLSPFTSHCSRGFAIPAPISASDGLPVIDKDIAHQMGTIHVLYNNRICPLNTVATDFAIKMTGSASWHGYSADEIFFSWMIYYSPWEKELLLNNKRKGADERNGVVEMFYNGQFTKIFPYCLPPNDQTANSPNDQKTVNWYSPGGQVLPREIPVKEQFFIKQSMDFLTEAIVTGQKDRAFEIIAKIKLFQREMIGDLLPSEIKTKAELFYNKLRSIKFPVFITLQLGLRWWLSGHIPLSNGYETMLFMAWVLLVLTVILFRKFRVIIVIGPLAALCCLGVAMMTGGGSQISPLMPVLQSPLLSVHVMTVMCAYALFALQLLLGIYALFLKRKKEKLERTTALSQLLLYPAVFLLAIGIFLGAVWANVSWGNYWSWDPKETWALITLMVYAIPFHSASIPLFRRPLGYHLYMVCAFLSVVITYFGVNYLLGGMHSYA
;
A
#
# COMPACT_ATOMS: atom_id res chain seq x y z
N MET A 1 -15.78 -8.95 20.46
CA MET A 1 -14.33 -8.86 20.15
C MET A 1 -13.64 -10.22 20.22
N VAL A 2 -13.71 -10.97 21.34
CA VAL A 2 -13.04 -12.28 21.46
C VAL A 2 -13.51 -13.27 20.40
N CYS A 3 -14.82 -13.37 20.17
CA CYS A 3 -15.40 -14.26 19.17
C CYS A 3 -14.88 -13.98 17.75
N ILE A 4 -14.91 -12.71 17.30
CA ILE A 4 -14.43 -12.37 15.96
C ILE A 4 -12.91 -12.48 15.81
N GLY A 5 -12.14 -12.20 16.89
CA GLY A 5 -10.70 -12.45 16.89
C GLY A 5 -10.35 -13.95 16.81
N PHE A 6 -11.10 -14.80 17.52
CA PHE A 6 -10.94 -16.25 17.43
C PHE A 6 -11.32 -16.78 16.05
N ALA A 7 -12.37 -16.23 15.44
CA ALA A 7 -12.79 -16.62 14.10
C ALA A 7 -11.66 -16.47 13.06
N THR A 8 -10.83 -15.42 13.16
CA THR A 8 -9.69 -15.26 12.23
C THR A 8 -8.59 -16.32 12.41
N ILE A 9 -8.47 -16.89 13.60
CA ILE A 9 -7.56 -18.02 13.86
C ILE A 9 -8.14 -19.30 13.25
N VAL A 10 -9.45 -19.53 13.43
CA VAL A 10 -10.14 -20.67 12.81
C VAL A 10 -10.05 -20.58 11.30
N GLU A 11 -10.20 -19.39 10.72
CA GLU A 11 -10.09 -19.14 9.28
C GLU A 11 -8.74 -19.60 8.72
N LYS A 12 -7.65 -19.33 9.45
CA LYS A 12 -6.31 -19.76 9.04
C LYS A 12 -6.18 -21.28 8.89
N TYR A 13 -6.87 -22.07 9.72
CA TYR A 13 -6.74 -23.52 9.72
C TYR A 13 -7.82 -24.24 8.89
N HIS A 14 -9.00 -23.66 8.78
CA HIS A 14 -10.17 -24.28 8.12
C HIS A 14 -10.61 -23.57 6.85
N GLY A 15 -10.04 -22.39 6.54
CA GLY A 15 -10.33 -21.60 5.35
C GLY A 15 -11.54 -20.67 5.51
N THR A 16 -11.60 -19.68 4.60
CA THR A 16 -12.62 -18.62 4.62
C THR A 16 -14.05 -19.13 4.43
N ALA A 17 -14.24 -20.16 3.58
CA ALA A 17 -15.55 -20.75 3.34
C ALA A 17 -16.15 -21.35 4.62
N PHE A 18 -15.37 -22.11 5.36
CA PHE A 18 -15.81 -22.73 6.62
C PHE A 18 -16.26 -21.70 7.65
N VAL A 19 -15.45 -20.66 7.87
CA VAL A 19 -15.76 -19.61 8.85
C VAL A 19 -16.94 -18.76 8.38
N GLY A 20 -17.02 -18.52 7.07
CA GLY A 20 -18.14 -17.81 6.45
C GLY A 20 -19.48 -18.51 6.71
N GLU A 21 -19.53 -19.84 6.63
CA GLU A 21 -20.73 -20.63 6.85
C GLU A 21 -21.05 -20.83 8.33
N HIS A 22 -20.05 -21.29 9.12
CA HIS A 22 -20.30 -21.77 10.50
C HIS A 22 -20.22 -20.69 11.58
N ILE A 23 -19.58 -19.56 11.30
CA ILE A 23 -19.43 -18.44 12.26
C ILE A 23 -20.16 -17.21 11.75
N TYR A 24 -19.67 -16.56 10.68
CA TYR A 24 -20.19 -15.26 10.25
C TYR A 24 -21.61 -15.34 9.63
N GLY A 25 -21.94 -16.45 8.95
CA GLY A 25 -23.27 -16.71 8.39
C GLY A 25 -24.24 -17.37 9.37
N ALA A 26 -23.75 -17.81 10.55
CA ALA A 26 -24.58 -18.51 11.52
C ALA A 26 -25.60 -17.57 12.18
N TRP A 27 -26.81 -18.12 12.44
CA TRP A 27 -27.90 -17.36 13.09
C TRP A 27 -27.54 -16.78 14.44
N TRP A 28 -26.75 -17.53 15.25
CA TRP A 28 -26.32 -17.08 16.59
C TRP A 28 -25.41 -15.85 16.52
N PHE A 29 -24.60 -15.72 15.48
CA PHE A 29 -23.72 -14.58 15.26
C PHE A 29 -24.55 -13.31 14.93
N SER A 30 -25.55 -13.44 14.06
CA SER A 30 -26.50 -12.37 13.76
C SER A 30 -27.34 -11.98 15.00
N ALA A 31 -27.76 -12.97 15.81
CA ALA A 31 -28.47 -12.72 17.07
C ALA A 31 -27.59 -11.95 18.08
N LEU A 32 -26.28 -12.27 18.16
CA LEU A 32 -25.36 -11.56 19.04
C LEU A 32 -25.27 -10.06 18.67
N TRP A 33 -25.17 -9.75 17.36
CA TRP A 33 -25.17 -8.35 16.89
C TRP A 33 -26.53 -7.67 17.12
N GLY A 34 -27.64 -8.40 16.98
CA GLY A 34 -28.97 -7.92 17.30
C GLY A 34 -29.12 -7.54 18.76
N VAL A 35 -28.71 -8.40 19.68
CA VAL A 35 -28.72 -8.11 21.15
C VAL A 35 -27.85 -6.90 21.46
N LEU A 36 -26.65 -6.80 20.87
CA LEU A 36 -25.76 -5.65 21.05
C LEU A 36 -26.43 -4.34 20.59
N THR A 37 -27.10 -4.37 19.42
CA THR A 37 -27.81 -3.22 18.85
C THR A 37 -28.99 -2.79 19.73
N ILE A 38 -29.82 -3.72 20.18
CA ILE A 38 -30.96 -3.46 21.08
C ILE A 38 -30.46 -2.86 22.41
N THR A 39 -29.40 -3.44 22.97
CA THR A 39 -28.78 -2.94 24.20
C THR A 39 -28.23 -1.52 24.02
N ALA A 40 -27.59 -1.22 22.90
CA ALA A 40 -27.09 0.11 22.56
C ALA A 40 -28.26 1.13 22.45
N CYS A 41 -29.35 0.77 21.77
CA CYS A 41 -30.54 1.60 21.67
C CYS A 41 -31.19 1.87 23.06
N ALA A 42 -31.37 0.82 23.88
CA ALA A 42 -31.89 0.95 25.23
C ALA A 42 -31.00 1.84 26.09
N TYR A 43 -29.66 1.71 25.98
CA TYR A 43 -28.72 2.57 26.70
C TYR A 43 -28.80 4.03 26.22
N MET A 44 -28.89 4.29 24.91
CA MET A 44 -29.04 5.64 24.35
C MET A 44 -30.33 6.34 24.91
N LEU A 45 -31.43 5.61 24.96
CA LEU A 45 -32.70 6.12 25.50
C LEU A 45 -32.60 6.36 27.01
N LYS A 46 -32.10 5.38 27.79
CA LYS A 46 -31.92 5.46 29.23
C LYS A 46 -31.03 6.64 29.63
N GLN A 47 -29.92 6.86 28.92
CA GLN A 47 -29.00 7.96 29.18
C GLN A 47 -29.41 9.28 28.52
N ARG A 48 -30.54 9.30 27.84
CA ARG A 48 -31.09 10.48 27.13
C ARG A 48 -30.06 11.13 26.20
N LEU A 49 -29.29 10.30 25.45
CA LEU A 49 -28.20 10.78 24.57
C LEU A 49 -28.73 11.75 23.51
N TYR A 50 -29.99 11.67 23.11
CA TYR A 50 -30.63 12.58 22.17
C TYR A 50 -30.56 14.08 22.62
N LYS A 51 -30.34 14.36 23.92
CA LYS A 51 -30.06 15.70 24.41
C LYS A 51 -28.64 16.20 24.09
N ARG A 52 -27.75 15.31 23.63
CA ARG A 52 -26.34 15.60 23.25
C ARG A 52 -26.13 15.21 21.81
N LEU A 53 -26.62 16.03 20.87
CA LEU A 53 -26.75 15.71 19.44
C LEU A 53 -25.48 15.06 18.84
N ALA A 54 -24.31 15.62 19.08
CA ALA A 54 -23.06 15.08 18.53
C ALA A 54 -22.80 13.62 18.97
N VAL A 55 -22.94 13.32 20.25
CA VAL A 55 -22.75 11.97 20.79
C VAL A 55 -23.87 11.04 20.34
N PHE A 56 -25.11 11.54 20.26
CA PHE A 56 -26.23 10.77 19.75
C PHE A 56 -26.02 10.34 18.30
N LEU A 57 -25.61 11.27 17.42
CA LEU A 57 -25.35 10.96 16.02
C LEU A 57 -24.25 9.92 15.85
N LEU A 58 -23.18 9.97 16.65
CA LEU A 58 -22.11 8.94 16.63
C LEU A 58 -22.66 7.55 16.98
N HIS A 59 -23.51 7.42 18.00
CA HIS A 59 -24.06 6.11 18.37
C HIS A 59 -25.15 5.65 17.39
N LEU A 60 -26.00 6.58 16.93
CA LEU A 60 -27.04 6.29 15.96
C LEU A 60 -26.43 5.79 14.64
N SER A 61 -25.30 6.35 14.22
CA SER A 61 -24.63 5.91 12.99
C SER A 61 -24.28 4.42 13.01
N PHE A 62 -23.77 3.92 14.15
CA PHE A 62 -23.47 2.48 14.27
C PHE A 62 -24.74 1.63 14.24
N VAL A 63 -25.85 2.10 14.84
CA VAL A 63 -27.13 1.40 14.76
C VAL A 63 -27.63 1.31 13.30
N VAL A 64 -27.52 2.42 12.56
CA VAL A 64 -27.91 2.46 11.13
C VAL A 64 -27.00 1.57 10.28
N ILE A 65 -25.68 1.59 10.54
CA ILE A 65 -24.74 0.67 9.85
C ILE A 65 -25.09 -0.80 10.09
N LEU A 66 -25.39 -1.17 11.34
CA LEU A 66 -25.76 -2.54 11.70
C LEU A 66 -27.13 -2.94 11.09
N ALA A 67 -28.07 -2.00 11.03
CA ALA A 67 -29.36 -2.22 10.34
C ALA A 67 -29.14 -2.45 8.83
N GLY A 68 -28.28 -1.66 8.19
CA GLY A 68 -27.89 -1.85 6.81
C GLY A 68 -27.19 -3.21 6.57
N ALA A 69 -26.27 -3.59 7.46
CA ALA A 69 -25.58 -4.88 7.39
C ALA A 69 -26.57 -6.05 7.53
N LEU A 70 -27.54 -5.96 8.42
CA LEU A 70 -28.62 -6.95 8.56
C LEU A 70 -29.48 -7.02 7.29
N THR A 71 -29.84 -5.88 6.70
CA THR A 71 -30.59 -5.81 5.45
C THR A 71 -29.84 -6.49 4.31
N THR A 72 -28.53 -6.20 4.17
CA THR A 72 -27.66 -6.89 3.21
C THR A 72 -27.61 -8.40 3.47
N HIS A 73 -27.46 -8.81 4.72
CA HIS A 73 -27.40 -10.24 5.07
C HIS A 73 -28.67 -11.00 4.68
N LEU A 74 -29.84 -10.36 4.82
CA LEU A 74 -31.13 -11.00 4.54
C LEU A 74 -31.56 -10.93 3.06
N PHE A 75 -31.20 -9.87 2.35
CA PHE A 75 -31.81 -9.57 1.05
C PHE A 75 -30.81 -9.46 -0.13
N ALA A 76 -29.51 -9.40 0.13
CA ALA A 76 -28.54 -9.30 -0.96
C ALA A 76 -28.41 -10.63 -1.72
N LYS A 77 -28.43 -10.56 -3.05
CA LYS A 77 -28.13 -11.69 -3.92
C LYS A 77 -26.68 -11.59 -4.39
N ARG A 78 -25.95 -12.69 -4.34
CA ARG A 78 -24.54 -12.75 -4.71
C ARG A 78 -24.25 -14.03 -5.46
N GLY A 79 -23.37 -13.95 -6.46
CA GLY A 79 -23.00 -15.11 -7.24
C GLY A 79 -21.86 -14.81 -8.20
N THR A 80 -21.70 -15.70 -9.18
CA THR A 80 -20.70 -15.58 -10.24
C THR A 80 -21.32 -15.90 -11.58
N VAL A 81 -20.87 -15.20 -12.62
CA VAL A 81 -21.20 -15.51 -14.01
C VAL A 81 -19.92 -15.68 -14.82
N ARG A 82 -19.84 -16.74 -15.60
CA ARG A 82 -18.73 -16.97 -16.53
C ARG A 82 -19.19 -16.57 -17.93
N LEU A 83 -18.49 -15.62 -18.52
CA LEU A 83 -18.75 -15.14 -19.87
C LEU A 83 -17.65 -15.60 -20.81
N ARG A 84 -18.02 -16.04 -22.02
CA ARG A 84 -17.07 -16.32 -23.11
C ARG A 84 -17.43 -15.53 -24.36
N THR A 85 -16.42 -15.15 -25.11
CA THR A 85 -16.59 -14.41 -26.38
C THR A 85 -17.49 -15.17 -27.31
N GLY A 86 -18.53 -14.51 -27.83
CA GLY A 86 -19.52 -15.09 -28.75
C GLY A 86 -20.69 -15.82 -28.10
N VAL A 87 -20.66 -16.06 -26.79
CA VAL A 87 -21.72 -16.71 -26.04
C VAL A 87 -22.54 -15.66 -25.27
N THR A 88 -23.86 -15.80 -25.29
CA THR A 88 -24.77 -14.94 -24.51
C THR A 88 -25.23 -15.70 -23.28
N GLU A 89 -25.03 -15.12 -22.12
CA GLU A 89 -25.44 -15.69 -20.83
C GLU A 89 -26.60 -14.91 -20.22
N ILE A 90 -27.56 -15.66 -19.67
CA ILE A 90 -28.75 -15.12 -18.98
C ILE A 90 -28.85 -15.59 -17.53
N ASN A 91 -27.95 -16.46 -17.11
CA ASN A 91 -27.95 -17.07 -15.79
C ASN A 91 -26.63 -16.75 -15.04
N TYR A 92 -26.71 -16.79 -13.72
CA TYR A 92 -25.52 -16.76 -12.84
C TYR A 92 -25.68 -17.86 -11.77
N ILE A 93 -24.58 -18.26 -11.18
CA ILE A 93 -24.56 -19.26 -10.11
C ILE A 93 -24.43 -18.49 -8.79
N ASP A 94 -25.38 -18.72 -7.87
CA ASP A 94 -25.32 -18.13 -6.54
C ASP A 94 -24.26 -18.80 -5.65
N LYS A 95 -24.11 -18.32 -4.41
CA LYS A 95 -23.14 -18.88 -3.46
C LYS A 95 -23.44 -20.32 -3.03
N GLU A 96 -24.69 -20.76 -3.15
CA GLU A 96 -25.16 -22.10 -2.82
C GLU A 96 -25.05 -23.07 -4.01
N GLY A 97 -24.56 -22.59 -5.16
CA GLY A 97 -24.45 -23.37 -6.40
C GLY A 97 -25.72 -23.45 -7.21
N LYS A 98 -26.79 -22.71 -6.85
CA LYS A 98 -28.04 -22.66 -7.54
C LYS A 98 -28.00 -21.72 -8.74
N VAL A 99 -28.62 -22.11 -9.84
CA VAL A 99 -28.72 -21.27 -11.05
C VAL A 99 -29.84 -20.26 -10.88
N GLU A 100 -29.49 -18.98 -10.90
CA GLU A 100 -30.40 -17.84 -10.86
C GLU A 100 -30.37 -17.11 -12.21
N ARG A 101 -31.48 -16.46 -12.57
CA ARG A 101 -31.64 -15.79 -13.88
C ARG A 101 -31.56 -14.28 -13.75
N PHE A 102 -30.79 -13.64 -14.66
CA PHE A 102 -30.82 -12.19 -14.83
C PHE A 102 -32.08 -11.69 -15.51
N PRO A 103 -32.55 -10.47 -15.27
CA PRO A 103 -33.59 -9.81 -16.06
C PRO A 103 -33.12 -9.34 -17.45
N PHE A 104 -31.82 -9.46 -17.74
CA PHE A 104 -31.15 -9.09 -18.98
C PHE A 104 -30.23 -10.22 -19.44
N SER A 105 -29.63 -10.08 -20.61
CA SER A 105 -28.60 -10.98 -21.10
C SER A 105 -27.22 -10.26 -21.20
N LEU A 106 -26.14 -11.01 -21.00
CA LEU A 106 -24.80 -10.56 -21.04
C LEU A 106 -24.01 -11.28 -22.14
N LYS A 107 -23.20 -10.53 -22.88
CA LYS A 107 -22.29 -11.08 -23.88
C LYS A 107 -20.91 -10.43 -23.74
N LEU A 108 -19.88 -11.26 -23.59
CA LEU A 108 -18.49 -10.77 -23.62
C LEU A 108 -18.13 -10.42 -25.07
N LYS A 109 -17.80 -9.18 -25.32
CA LYS A 109 -17.29 -8.71 -26.62
C LYS A 109 -15.80 -8.94 -26.71
N GLU A 110 -15.05 -8.46 -25.70
CA GLU A 110 -13.61 -8.49 -25.67
C GLU A 110 -13.10 -8.51 -24.22
N PHE A 111 -12.03 -9.24 -23.99
CA PHE A 111 -11.20 -9.13 -22.78
C PHE A 111 -9.80 -8.70 -23.17
N ARG A 112 -9.22 -7.76 -22.45
CA ARG A 112 -7.87 -7.28 -22.70
C ARG A 112 -7.11 -7.00 -21.41
N ILE A 113 -5.82 -7.27 -21.43
CA ILE A 113 -4.89 -6.89 -20.37
C ILE A 113 -4.19 -5.61 -20.85
N VAL A 114 -4.33 -4.53 -20.09
CA VAL A 114 -3.63 -3.26 -20.34
C VAL A 114 -2.37 -3.28 -19.51
N ASN A 115 -1.21 -3.15 -20.14
CA ASN A 115 0.07 -3.14 -19.45
C ASN A 115 0.59 -1.72 -19.21
N TYR A 116 1.49 -1.58 -18.24
CA TYR A 116 2.27 -0.35 -18.09
C TYR A 116 3.09 -0.09 -19.35
N PRO A 117 3.18 1.16 -19.81
CA PRO A 117 3.87 1.50 -21.06
C PRO A 117 5.31 0.97 -21.09
N GLY A 118 5.64 0.20 -22.12
CA GLY A 118 6.98 -0.36 -22.31
C GLY A 118 7.34 -1.56 -21.41
N THR A 119 6.34 -2.16 -20.72
CA THR A 119 6.55 -3.32 -19.83
C THR A 119 5.48 -4.38 -20.01
N ASP A 120 5.71 -5.59 -19.47
CA ASP A 120 4.73 -6.67 -19.43
C ASP A 120 3.88 -6.67 -18.13
N ALA A 121 4.09 -5.68 -17.26
CA ALA A 121 3.35 -5.58 -16.01
C ALA A 121 1.91 -5.12 -16.25
N PRO A 122 0.88 -5.83 -15.73
CA PRO A 122 -0.49 -5.45 -15.93
C PRO A 122 -0.83 -4.16 -15.15
N LEU A 123 -1.40 -3.20 -15.87
CA LEU A 123 -1.95 -1.97 -15.35
C LEU A 123 -3.44 -2.15 -15.00
N ASP A 124 -4.20 -2.85 -15.85
CA ASP A 124 -5.62 -3.11 -15.65
C ASP A 124 -6.08 -4.36 -16.42
N TYR A 125 -7.16 -4.99 -15.94
CA TYR A 125 -7.84 -6.10 -16.59
C TYR A 125 -9.21 -5.62 -17.01
N GLN A 126 -9.46 -5.52 -18.31
CA GLN A 126 -10.65 -4.89 -18.86
C GLN A 126 -11.51 -5.89 -19.63
N SER A 127 -12.81 -5.96 -19.27
CA SER A 127 -13.84 -6.74 -19.96
C SER A 127 -14.84 -5.78 -20.57
N VAL A 128 -15.02 -5.83 -21.90
CA VAL A 128 -16.05 -5.10 -22.62
C VAL A 128 -17.25 -6.02 -22.77
N ILE A 129 -18.38 -5.64 -22.17
CA ILE A 129 -19.60 -6.45 -22.11
C ILE A 129 -20.71 -5.70 -22.82
N GLU A 130 -21.43 -6.41 -23.68
CA GLU A 130 -22.71 -5.97 -24.21
C GLU A 130 -23.84 -6.52 -23.33
N HIS A 131 -24.79 -5.66 -22.95
CA HIS A 131 -26.01 -6.13 -22.32
C HIS A 131 -27.20 -5.85 -23.22
N ILE A 132 -28.12 -6.82 -23.25
CA ILE A 132 -29.35 -6.73 -24.02
C ILE A 132 -30.49 -6.84 -23.00
N THR A 133 -31.21 -5.75 -22.81
CA THR A 133 -32.38 -5.73 -21.94
C THR A 133 -33.52 -6.50 -22.64
N ASN A 134 -34.05 -7.54 -22.01
CA ASN A 134 -35.22 -8.25 -22.48
C ASN A 134 -36.46 -7.37 -22.23
N ASP A 135 -36.80 -6.55 -23.21
CA ASP A 135 -37.90 -5.59 -23.14
C ASP A 135 -39.24 -6.30 -23.19
N GLN A 136 -39.64 -6.98 -22.11
CA GLN A 136 -41.01 -7.48 -21.87
C GLN A 136 -41.78 -6.62 -20.88
N SER A 137 -41.25 -5.49 -20.45
CA SER A 137 -41.99 -4.54 -19.63
C SER A 137 -42.98 -3.76 -20.50
N PRO A 138 -44.28 -3.66 -20.12
CA PRO A 138 -45.23 -2.84 -20.85
C PRO A 138 -44.75 -1.39 -20.87
N LYS A 139 -44.46 -0.90 -22.08
CA LYS A 139 -44.04 0.49 -22.32
C LYS A 139 -45.06 1.43 -21.71
N ARG A 140 -44.57 2.37 -20.86
CA ARG A 140 -45.41 3.54 -20.52
C ARG A 140 -45.75 4.26 -21.81
N PRO A 141 -47.04 4.70 -22.04
CA PRO A 141 -47.49 5.21 -23.32
C PRO A 141 -46.76 6.45 -23.87
N ASN A 142 -45.82 7.05 -23.12
CA ASN A 142 -45.14 8.28 -23.48
C ASN A 142 -43.61 8.16 -23.51
N ASP A 143 -43.03 6.96 -23.51
CA ASP A 143 -41.55 6.82 -23.55
C ASP A 143 -41.07 6.83 -25.02
N GLN A 144 -40.85 8.04 -25.53
CA GLN A 144 -40.24 8.32 -26.85
C GLN A 144 -38.71 8.28 -26.80
N SER A 145 -38.12 7.67 -25.76
CA SER A 145 -36.64 7.51 -25.70
C SER A 145 -36.20 6.61 -26.86
N PRO A 146 -35.29 7.06 -27.72
CA PRO A 146 -34.76 6.22 -28.78
C PRO A 146 -34.14 4.97 -28.14
N LYS A 147 -34.44 3.77 -28.73
CA LYS A 147 -33.77 2.51 -28.38
C LYS A 147 -32.26 2.81 -28.40
N ARG A 148 -31.63 2.82 -27.24
CA ARG A 148 -30.17 2.92 -27.16
C ARG A 148 -29.61 1.65 -27.80
N PRO A 149 -28.80 1.74 -28.85
CA PRO A 149 -28.14 0.56 -29.39
C PRO A 149 -27.23 0.00 -28.29
N ASN A 150 -27.23 -1.31 -28.15
CA ASN A 150 -26.37 -2.13 -27.27
C ASN A 150 -25.43 -1.36 -26.42
N ASP A 151 -25.80 -1.04 -25.15
CA ASP A 151 -24.95 -0.29 -24.24
C ASP A 151 -23.73 -1.17 -23.89
N GLN A 152 -22.56 -0.78 -24.37
CA GLN A 152 -21.30 -1.42 -24.00
C GLN A 152 -20.89 -0.95 -22.62
N LEU A 153 -20.57 -1.89 -21.76
CA LEU A 153 -20.15 -1.67 -20.40
C LEU A 153 -18.68 -2.12 -20.25
N LEU A 154 -17.84 -1.22 -19.79
CA LEU A 154 -16.46 -1.56 -19.45
C LEU A 154 -16.41 -1.96 -17.97
N VAL A 155 -16.04 -3.21 -17.71
CA VAL A 155 -15.78 -3.72 -16.35
C VAL A 155 -14.29 -3.93 -16.17
N SER A 156 -13.73 -3.37 -15.11
CA SER A 156 -12.31 -3.54 -14.76
C SER A 156 -12.11 -3.61 -13.24
N MET A 157 -10.85 -3.77 -12.79
CA MET A 157 -10.54 -4.00 -11.36
C MET A 157 -11.08 -2.92 -10.41
N ASN A 158 -11.16 -1.66 -10.84
CA ASN A 158 -11.66 -0.54 -10.03
C ASN A 158 -12.87 0.16 -10.66
N ASN A 159 -13.45 -0.43 -11.72
CA ASN A 159 -14.61 0.09 -12.42
C ASN A 159 -15.64 -1.04 -12.62
N ILE A 160 -16.64 -1.07 -11.74
CA ILE A 160 -17.68 -2.08 -11.77
C ILE A 160 -18.75 -1.75 -12.81
N GLY A 161 -19.31 -2.80 -13.43
CA GLY A 161 -20.51 -2.67 -14.23
C GLY A 161 -21.77 -2.53 -13.38
N ASN A 162 -22.71 -1.69 -13.77
CA ASN A 162 -24.00 -1.58 -13.10
C ASN A 162 -25.14 -1.66 -14.14
N ILE A 163 -26.00 -2.68 -14.02
CA ILE A 163 -27.14 -2.91 -14.89
C ILE A 163 -28.35 -3.21 -13.99
N ASP A 164 -29.35 -2.37 -13.99
CA ASP A 164 -30.58 -2.52 -13.21
C ASP A 164 -30.37 -2.87 -11.72
N GLY A 165 -29.31 -2.29 -11.12
CA GLY A 165 -28.95 -2.56 -9.74
C GLY A 165 -28.07 -3.79 -9.51
N TYR A 166 -27.89 -4.63 -10.53
CA TYR A 166 -26.88 -5.69 -10.52
C TYR A 166 -25.48 -5.08 -10.76
N ARG A 167 -24.55 -5.42 -9.93
CA ARG A 167 -23.16 -4.95 -10.01
C ARG A 167 -22.27 -6.11 -10.40
N LEU A 168 -21.50 -5.90 -11.47
CA LEU A 168 -20.58 -6.87 -12.06
C LEU A 168 -19.16 -6.42 -11.80
N PHE A 169 -18.29 -7.29 -11.31
CA PHE A 169 -16.90 -6.98 -11.01
C PHE A 169 -15.98 -8.12 -11.43
N GLN A 170 -14.78 -7.73 -11.89
CA GLN A 170 -13.78 -8.67 -12.41
C GLN A 170 -13.25 -9.56 -11.29
N GLN A 171 -13.29 -10.90 -11.47
CA GLN A 171 -12.71 -11.86 -10.53
C GLN A 171 -11.53 -12.62 -11.12
N SER A 172 -11.72 -13.21 -12.29
CA SER A 172 -10.68 -13.98 -12.98
C SER A 172 -10.90 -13.97 -14.49
N TYR A 173 -9.94 -14.50 -15.22
CA TYR A 173 -10.01 -14.69 -16.67
C TYR A 173 -9.44 -16.05 -17.05
N ASP A 174 -9.89 -16.55 -18.19
CA ASP A 174 -9.39 -17.82 -18.74
C ASP A 174 -8.01 -17.61 -19.37
N THR A 175 -7.14 -18.62 -19.29
CA THR A 175 -5.77 -18.56 -19.81
C THR A 175 -5.71 -18.36 -21.32
N ASP A 176 -6.79 -18.68 -22.05
CA ASP A 176 -6.91 -18.44 -23.49
C ASP A 176 -7.32 -17.00 -23.85
N GLY A 177 -7.53 -16.14 -22.86
CA GLY A 177 -7.98 -14.75 -23.04
C GLY A 177 -9.39 -14.58 -23.62
N LYS A 178 -10.17 -15.68 -23.82
CA LYS A 178 -11.49 -15.67 -24.46
C LYS A 178 -12.64 -15.80 -23.46
N GLY A 179 -12.35 -15.89 -22.18
CA GLY A 179 -13.35 -16.02 -21.14
C GLY A 179 -12.99 -15.23 -19.90
N VAL A 180 -14.01 -14.79 -19.17
CA VAL A 180 -13.89 -14.08 -17.89
C VAL A 180 -14.91 -14.61 -16.91
N THR A 181 -14.55 -14.60 -15.63
CA THR A 181 -15.48 -14.82 -14.53
C THR A 181 -15.72 -13.51 -13.82
N LEU A 182 -16.98 -13.09 -13.76
CA LEU A 182 -17.40 -11.90 -13.06
C LEU A 182 -18.16 -12.27 -11.80
N GLY A 183 -17.88 -11.54 -10.73
CA GLY A 183 -18.73 -11.58 -9.55
C GLY A 183 -20.00 -10.77 -9.78
N VAL A 184 -21.09 -11.25 -9.21
CA VAL A 184 -22.43 -10.64 -9.29
C VAL A 184 -22.86 -10.24 -7.89
N SER A 185 -23.31 -9.01 -7.70
CA SER A 185 -23.87 -8.53 -6.45
C SER A 185 -25.10 -7.66 -6.71
N TYR A 186 -26.22 -7.98 -6.05
CA TYR A 186 -27.45 -7.18 -6.08
C TYR A 186 -27.87 -6.87 -4.65
N ASP A 187 -27.69 -5.64 -4.22
CA ASP A 187 -28.03 -5.16 -2.87
C ASP A 187 -28.51 -3.70 -2.92
N PRO A 188 -29.72 -3.44 -3.37
CA PRO A 188 -30.23 -2.09 -3.56
C PRO A 188 -30.50 -1.35 -2.23
N TRP A 189 -30.88 -2.08 -1.18
CA TRP A 189 -31.35 -1.51 0.08
C TRP A 189 -30.24 -1.45 1.16
N GLY A 190 -29.51 -2.56 1.34
CA GLY A 190 -28.52 -2.67 2.41
C GLY A 190 -27.39 -1.68 2.26
N ILE A 191 -26.89 -1.48 1.03
CA ILE A 191 -25.84 -0.50 0.73
C ILE A 191 -26.31 0.93 1.03
N ALA A 192 -27.53 1.29 0.59
CA ALA A 192 -28.06 2.64 0.80
C ALA A 192 -28.18 2.97 2.30
N ILE A 193 -28.71 2.03 3.10
CA ILE A 193 -28.84 2.18 4.54
C ILE A 193 -27.46 2.28 5.21
N THR A 194 -26.52 1.39 4.84
CA THR A 194 -25.15 1.39 5.40
C THR A 194 -24.41 2.68 5.09
N TYR A 195 -24.49 3.18 3.86
CA TYR A 195 -23.85 4.45 3.48
C TYR A 195 -24.48 5.65 4.17
N THR A 196 -25.80 5.62 4.40
CA THR A 196 -26.46 6.64 5.27
C THR A 196 -25.83 6.63 6.68
N GLY A 197 -25.56 5.44 7.23
CA GLY A 197 -24.85 5.29 8.50
C GLY A 197 -23.42 5.87 8.46
N TYR A 198 -22.66 5.70 7.37
CA TYR A 198 -21.33 6.30 7.20
C TYR A 198 -21.39 7.83 7.15
N ILE A 199 -22.38 8.39 6.45
CA ILE A 199 -22.60 9.86 6.42
C ILE A 199 -22.96 10.38 7.81
N LEU A 200 -23.84 9.71 8.53
CA LEU A 200 -24.19 10.07 9.90
C LEU A 200 -22.99 10.01 10.85
N LEU A 201 -22.12 9.02 10.69
CA LEU A 201 -20.88 8.91 11.45
C LEU A 201 -19.96 10.11 11.19
N LEU A 202 -19.75 10.47 9.94
CA LEU A 202 -18.92 11.63 9.58
C LEU A 202 -19.49 12.93 10.16
N ILE A 203 -20.80 13.12 10.05
CA ILE A 203 -21.50 14.28 10.66
C ILE A 203 -21.33 14.26 12.19
N GLY A 204 -21.47 13.10 12.83
CA GLY A 204 -21.30 12.94 14.29
C GLY A 204 -19.86 13.25 14.74
N ILE A 205 -18.86 12.82 13.98
CA ILE A 205 -17.43 13.13 14.21
C ILE A 205 -17.21 14.66 14.11
N ILE A 206 -17.65 15.27 13.02
CA ILE A 206 -17.51 16.72 12.79
C ILE A 206 -18.24 17.50 13.91
N ALA A 207 -19.47 17.11 14.25
CA ALA A 207 -20.23 17.72 15.33
C ALA A 207 -19.51 17.60 16.68
N THR A 208 -18.86 16.46 16.93
CA THR A 208 -18.09 16.25 18.18
C THR A 208 -16.85 17.15 18.23
N LEU A 209 -16.14 17.32 17.11
CA LEU A 209 -14.96 18.18 17.01
C LEU A 209 -15.31 19.67 17.14
N LEU A 210 -16.41 20.10 16.54
CA LEU A 210 -16.85 21.50 16.53
C LEU A 210 -17.60 21.91 17.83
N SER A 211 -18.21 20.99 18.54
CA SER A 211 -19.02 21.28 19.71
C SER A 211 -18.21 21.89 20.85
N ARG A 212 -18.67 23.04 21.34
CA ARG A 212 -18.03 23.78 22.45
C ARG A 212 -18.20 23.09 23.80
N LYS A 213 -19.18 22.19 23.97
CA LYS A 213 -19.56 21.52 25.24
C LYS A 213 -18.99 20.09 25.35
N THR A 214 -18.02 19.70 24.48
CA THR A 214 -17.45 18.37 24.53
C THR A 214 -16.31 18.24 25.54
N ARG A 215 -16.14 17.03 26.07
CA ARG A 215 -15.00 16.65 26.92
C ARG A 215 -13.63 16.92 26.25
N MET A 216 -13.55 16.82 24.93
CA MET A 216 -12.34 17.13 24.16
C MET A 216 -11.86 18.57 24.44
N ARG A 217 -12.74 19.54 24.49
CA ARG A 217 -12.39 20.95 24.78
C ARG A 217 -11.99 21.19 26.24
N GLU A 218 -12.56 20.43 27.16
CA GLU A 218 -12.11 20.42 28.57
C GLU A 218 -10.71 19.85 28.68
N LEU A 219 -10.43 18.72 27.99
CA LEU A 219 -9.11 18.11 27.93
C LEU A 219 -8.09 19.05 27.29
N TYR A 220 -8.46 19.72 26.19
CA TYR A 220 -7.61 20.74 25.56
C TYR A 220 -7.24 21.85 26.58
N ARG A 221 -8.19 22.38 27.33
CA ARG A 221 -7.92 23.41 28.37
C ARG A 221 -7.03 22.86 29.48
N LYS A 222 -7.23 21.62 29.95
CA LYS A 222 -6.40 20.99 30.97
C LYS A 222 -4.97 20.74 30.47
N ALA A 223 -4.84 20.26 29.25
CA ALA A 223 -3.56 20.03 28.64
C ALA A 223 -2.75 21.32 28.37
N MET A 224 -3.45 22.44 28.10
CA MET A 224 -2.87 23.75 27.74
C MET A 224 -2.59 24.69 28.93
N ARG A 225 -2.89 24.30 30.19
CA ARG A 225 -2.56 25.15 31.35
C ARG A 225 -1.06 25.45 31.37
N PRO A 226 -0.62 26.73 31.40
CA PRO A 226 0.78 27.05 31.48
C PRO A 226 1.35 26.52 32.79
N LEU A 227 2.40 25.73 32.73
CA LEU A 227 3.28 25.57 33.89
C LEU A 227 3.95 26.91 34.14
N ALA A 228 3.95 27.41 35.39
CA ALA A 228 4.87 28.46 35.78
C ALA A 228 6.27 28.04 35.39
N VAL A 229 6.83 28.77 34.43
CA VAL A 229 8.11 28.42 33.81
C VAL A 229 9.22 28.88 34.73
N ILE A 230 9.79 27.98 35.48
CA ILE A 230 11.17 28.18 35.91
C ILE A 230 12.03 27.96 34.66
N LEU A 231 12.40 29.06 34.03
CA LEU A 231 13.40 29.13 32.95
C LEU A 231 14.76 28.67 33.52
N LEU A 232 14.99 27.38 33.56
CA LEU A 232 16.34 26.87 33.47
C LEU A 232 16.68 26.81 31.97
N LEU A 233 17.18 27.92 31.47
CA LEU A 233 18.02 28.01 30.29
C LEU A 233 19.28 27.16 30.56
N SER A 234 19.19 25.88 30.27
CA SER A 234 20.37 25.06 30.08
C SER A 234 20.85 25.31 28.67
N PRO A 235 22.09 25.74 28.46
CA PRO A 235 22.65 25.98 27.13
C PRO A 235 22.88 24.63 26.46
N PHE A 236 21.92 24.18 25.66
CA PHE A 236 22.08 23.02 24.77
C PHE A 236 22.70 23.45 23.42
N THR A 237 23.58 24.45 23.45
CA THR A 237 24.20 25.04 22.26
C THR A 237 25.70 24.75 22.10
N SER A 238 26.27 23.74 22.73
CA SER A 238 27.70 23.55 22.52
C SER A 238 28.26 22.14 22.55
N HIS A 239 27.47 21.09 22.24
CA HIS A 239 28.10 19.76 22.12
C HIS A 239 27.52 18.90 20.99
N CYS A 240 27.02 19.51 19.91
CA CYS A 240 26.71 18.80 18.68
C CYS A 240 27.70 19.08 17.54
N SER A 241 28.94 19.44 17.89
CA SER A 241 30.07 19.56 16.96
C SER A 241 31.14 18.48 17.18
N ARG A 242 30.76 17.35 17.83
CA ARG A 242 31.42 16.10 17.45
C ARG A 242 30.67 15.63 16.22
N GLY A 243 31.19 16.06 15.07
CA GLY A 243 30.89 15.45 13.80
C GLY A 243 30.88 13.93 14.03
N PHE A 244 29.84 13.26 13.56
CA PHE A 244 30.03 11.90 13.11
C PHE A 244 31.21 11.99 12.15
N ALA A 245 32.39 11.68 12.63
CA ALA A 245 33.51 11.38 11.80
C ALA A 245 32.96 10.27 10.90
N ILE A 246 32.68 10.62 9.66
CA ILE A 246 32.67 9.66 8.58
C ILE A 246 33.97 8.91 8.81
N PRO A 247 33.96 7.60 9.13
CA PRO A 247 35.19 6.85 9.26
C PRO A 247 36.01 7.22 8.03
N ALA A 248 37.25 7.74 8.24
CA ALA A 248 38.15 7.98 7.15
C ALA A 248 38.09 6.74 6.25
N PRO A 249 38.02 6.87 4.91
CA PRO A 249 37.96 5.73 4.04
C PRO A 249 39.08 4.80 4.48
N ILE A 250 38.69 3.64 5.03
CA ILE A 250 39.60 2.53 5.28
C ILE A 250 40.23 2.32 3.90
N SER A 251 41.54 2.55 3.79
CA SER A 251 42.27 2.38 2.56
C SER A 251 41.73 1.18 1.80
N ALA A 252 41.39 1.40 0.52
CA ALA A 252 40.93 0.35 -0.38
C ALA A 252 41.70 -0.93 -0.07
N SER A 253 41.03 -2.05 0.10
CA SER A 253 41.69 -3.34 0.27
C SER A 253 42.59 -3.50 -0.96
N ASP A 254 43.90 -3.42 -0.72
CA ASP A 254 44.90 -3.44 -1.79
C ASP A 254 44.71 -4.67 -2.66
N GLY A 255 44.19 -4.49 -3.89
CA GLY A 255 44.14 -5.52 -4.91
C GLY A 255 42.85 -5.81 -5.64
N LEU A 256 41.68 -5.22 -5.27
CA LEU A 256 40.46 -5.42 -6.08
C LEU A 256 40.50 -4.56 -7.35
N PRO A 257 40.30 -5.16 -8.53
CA PRO A 257 40.15 -4.39 -9.77
C PRO A 257 38.83 -3.61 -9.75
N VAL A 258 38.90 -2.30 -9.90
CA VAL A 258 37.75 -1.40 -9.87
C VAL A 258 37.63 -0.64 -11.19
N ILE A 259 36.41 -0.54 -11.69
CA ILE A 259 36.11 0.24 -12.88
C ILE A 259 36.30 1.74 -12.60
N ASP A 260 36.70 2.50 -13.63
CA ASP A 260 36.78 3.95 -13.55
C ASP A 260 35.45 4.57 -13.15
N LYS A 261 35.48 5.52 -12.20
CA LYS A 261 34.30 6.12 -11.59
C LYS A 261 33.39 6.84 -12.60
N ASP A 262 33.96 7.50 -13.59
CA ASP A 262 33.19 8.24 -14.61
C ASP A 262 32.50 7.27 -15.56
N ILE A 263 33.18 6.19 -15.92
CA ILE A 263 32.60 5.10 -16.73
C ILE A 263 31.45 4.45 -15.94
N ALA A 264 31.67 4.09 -14.67
CA ALA A 264 30.64 3.50 -13.80
C ALA A 264 29.41 4.42 -13.71
N HIS A 265 29.62 5.71 -13.51
CA HIS A 265 28.52 6.67 -13.45
C HIS A 265 27.76 6.76 -14.77
N GLN A 266 28.44 6.79 -15.91
CA GLN A 266 27.80 6.82 -17.24
C GLN A 266 27.02 5.53 -17.55
N MET A 267 27.56 4.36 -17.19
CA MET A 267 26.84 3.09 -17.27
C MET A 267 25.58 3.11 -16.38
N GLY A 268 25.67 3.68 -15.20
CA GLY A 268 24.53 3.85 -14.28
C GLY A 268 23.35 4.64 -14.86
N THR A 269 23.59 5.46 -15.90
CA THR A 269 22.53 6.24 -16.57
C THR A 269 21.84 5.50 -17.73
N ILE A 270 22.31 4.31 -18.14
CA ILE A 270 21.63 3.46 -19.13
C ILE A 270 20.31 2.99 -18.53
N HIS A 271 19.24 2.93 -19.32
CA HIS A 271 17.95 2.44 -18.84
C HIS A 271 17.86 0.91 -18.91
N VAL A 272 17.10 0.34 -18.00
CA VAL A 272 16.89 -1.11 -17.87
C VAL A 272 15.45 -1.39 -17.46
N LEU A 273 14.89 -2.50 -17.90
CA LEU A 273 13.63 -3.01 -17.34
C LEU A 273 13.97 -3.81 -16.07
N TYR A 274 13.62 -3.24 -14.93
CA TYR A 274 13.86 -3.85 -13.62
C TYR A 274 12.63 -3.71 -12.72
N ASN A 275 12.21 -4.79 -12.09
CA ASN A 275 10.99 -4.82 -11.26
C ASN A 275 9.76 -4.25 -12.00
N ASN A 276 9.58 -4.66 -13.25
CA ASN A 276 8.49 -4.24 -14.14
C ASN A 276 8.42 -2.72 -14.38
N ARG A 277 9.55 -2.03 -14.29
CA ARG A 277 9.68 -0.59 -14.47
C ARG A 277 10.94 -0.24 -15.27
N ILE A 278 10.83 0.75 -16.15
CA ILE A 278 12.00 1.33 -16.82
C ILE A 278 12.69 2.29 -15.84
N CYS A 279 13.92 2.02 -15.49
CA CYS A 279 14.71 2.81 -14.56
C CYS A 279 16.19 2.88 -14.97
N PRO A 280 16.99 3.81 -14.43
CA PRO A 280 18.43 3.83 -14.67
C PRO A 280 19.11 2.62 -14.02
N LEU A 281 20.16 2.11 -14.65
CA LEU A 281 20.93 0.94 -14.18
C LEU A 281 21.56 1.19 -12.80
N ASN A 282 21.80 2.45 -12.42
CA ASN A 282 22.18 2.86 -11.06
C ASN A 282 21.18 2.38 -9.99
N THR A 283 19.87 2.28 -10.32
CA THR A 283 18.87 1.73 -9.38
C THR A 283 19.14 0.26 -9.11
N VAL A 284 19.46 -0.52 -10.15
CA VAL A 284 19.87 -1.92 -10.02
C VAL A 284 21.17 -2.04 -9.23
N ALA A 285 22.16 -1.21 -9.55
CA ALA A 285 23.45 -1.18 -8.86
C ALA A 285 23.26 -0.86 -7.35
N THR A 286 22.39 0.10 -7.02
CA THR A 286 22.10 0.46 -5.64
C THR A 286 21.42 -0.68 -4.90
N ASP A 287 20.44 -1.35 -5.52
CA ASP A 287 19.75 -2.49 -4.92
C ASP A 287 20.67 -3.70 -4.75
N PHE A 288 21.53 -3.95 -5.73
CA PHE A 288 22.57 -4.98 -5.67
C PHE A 288 23.54 -4.71 -4.49
N ALA A 289 24.10 -3.50 -4.41
CA ALA A 289 25.02 -3.14 -3.34
C ALA A 289 24.38 -3.29 -1.96
N ILE A 290 23.13 -2.84 -1.78
CA ILE A 290 22.39 -2.99 -0.52
C ILE A 290 22.14 -4.48 -0.19
N LYS A 291 21.76 -5.29 -1.16
CA LYS A 291 21.53 -6.73 -0.97
C LYS A 291 22.82 -7.47 -0.63
N MET A 292 23.92 -7.14 -1.29
CA MET A 292 25.20 -7.82 -1.08
C MET A 292 25.95 -7.34 0.18
N THR A 293 25.95 -6.03 0.45
CA THR A 293 26.79 -5.44 1.51
C THR A 293 26.00 -4.85 2.67
N GLY A 294 24.68 -4.69 2.53
CA GLY A 294 23.80 -4.00 3.49
C GLY A 294 23.86 -2.46 3.38
N SER A 295 24.60 -1.89 2.42
CA SER A 295 24.73 -0.44 2.21
C SER A 295 24.79 -0.11 0.72
N ALA A 296 24.40 1.11 0.35
CA ALA A 296 24.56 1.63 -1.00
C ALA A 296 26.00 2.05 -1.35
N SER A 297 26.92 1.98 -0.39
CA SER A 297 28.36 2.20 -0.56
C SER A 297 29.12 1.24 0.34
N TRP A 298 30.28 0.76 -0.07
CA TRP A 298 31.06 -0.20 0.67
C TRP A 298 32.54 -0.01 0.37
N HIS A 299 33.39 0.04 1.42
CA HIS A 299 34.82 0.31 1.34
C HIS A 299 35.21 1.59 0.54
N GLY A 300 34.34 2.61 0.55
CA GLY A 300 34.54 3.86 -0.19
C GLY A 300 34.06 3.84 -1.64
N TYR A 301 33.69 2.67 -2.17
CA TYR A 301 33.14 2.53 -3.51
C TYR A 301 31.64 2.83 -3.53
N SER A 302 31.19 3.49 -4.59
CA SER A 302 29.77 3.72 -4.88
C SER A 302 29.08 2.43 -5.33
N ALA A 303 27.75 2.41 -5.30
CA ALA A 303 26.96 1.29 -5.80
C ALA A 303 27.28 0.93 -7.27
N ASP A 304 27.48 1.95 -8.11
CA ASP A 304 27.85 1.78 -9.51
C ASP A 304 29.22 1.12 -9.65
N GLU A 305 30.22 1.58 -8.91
CA GLU A 305 31.56 0.98 -8.92
C GLU A 305 31.54 -0.47 -8.43
N ILE A 306 30.78 -0.79 -7.39
CA ILE A 306 30.62 -2.15 -6.86
C ILE A 306 29.98 -3.07 -7.89
N PHE A 307 28.82 -2.68 -8.43
CA PHE A 307 28.04 -3.51 -9.33
C PHE A 307 28.75 -3.77 -10.65
N PHE A 308 29.26 -2.70 -11.29
CA PHE A 308 29.91 -2.86 -12.60
C PHE A 308 31.29 -3.50 -12.50
N SER A 309 32.05 -3.26 -11.42
CA SER A 309 33.30 -3.97 -11.18
C SER A 309 33.06 -5.46 -10.94
N TRP A 310 32.02 -5.83 -10.19
CA TRP A 310 31.63 -7.21 -10.01
C TRP A 310 31.20 -7.87 -11.34
N MET A 311 30.43 -7.16 -12.16
CA MET A 311 29.96 -7.64 -13.45
C MET A 311 31.10 -7.91 -14.43
N ILE A 312 32.15 -7.06 -14.42
CA ILE A 312 33.27 -7.14 -15.38
C ILE A 312 34.41 -8.03 -14.87
N TYR A 313 34.77 -7.90 -13.58
CA TYR A 313 35.90 -8.62 -12.99
C TYR A 313 35.47 -9.79 -12.10
N TYR A 314 34.32 -10.30 -12.24
CA TYR A 314 33.58 -11.27 -11.45
C TYR A 314 34.34 -11.99 -10.31
N SER A 315 35.37 -12.80 -10.60
CA SER A 315 36.02 -13.70 -9.63
C SER A 315 36.61 -13.02 -8.38
N PRO A 316 37.38 -11.92 -8.46
CA PRO A 316 37.89 -11.23 -7.28
C PRO A 316 36.75 -10.65 -6.42
N TRP A 317 35.72 -10.08 -7.06
CA TRP A 317 34.58 -9.46 -6.39
C TRP A 317 33.63 -10.49 -5.80
N GLU A 318 33.41 -11.63 -6.44
CA GLU A 318 32.62 -12.73 -5.90
C GLU A 318 33.22 -13.20 -4.57
N LYS A 319 34.53 -13.45 -4.54
CA LYS A 319 35.23 -13.87 -3.32
C LYS A 319 35.06 -12.86 -2.20
N GLU A 320 35.20 -11.57 -2.50
CA GLU A 320 35.08 -10.51 -1.50
C GLU A 320 33.63 -10.34 -1.02
N LEU A 321 32.66 -10.26 -1.92
CA LEU A 321 31.26 -10.01 -1.59
C LEU A 321 30.57 -11.23 -0.97
N LEU A 322 30.87 -12.45 -1.43
CA LEU A 322 30.20 -13.67 -0.96
C LEU A 322 30.90 -14.29 0.25
N LEU A 323 32.23 -14.34 0.27
CA LEU A 323 32.98 -15.04 1.29
C LEU A 323 33.36 -14.16 2.48
N ASN A 324 33.77 -12.93 2.26
CA ASN A 324 34.27 -12.05 3.30
C ASN A 324 33.18 -11.24 4.00
N ASN A 325 32.03 -11.00 3.36
CA ASN A 325 30.94 -10.25 3.97
C ASN A 325 29.93 -11.14 4.70
N LYS A 326 30.05 -11.21 6.03
CA LYS A 326 29.16 -12.01 6.91
C LYS A 326 27.83 -11.34 7.28
N ARG A 327 27.54 -10.13 6.78
CA ARG A 327 26.37 -9.33 7.21
C ARG A 327 25.02 -9.86 6.68
N LYS A 328 25.02 -10.58 5.55
CA LYS A 328 23.80 -11.12 4.92
C LYS A 328 23.82 -12.64 4.88
N GLY A 329 22.66 -13.29 4.91
CA GLY A 329 22.53 -14.73 4.79
C GLY A 329 23.05 -15.24 3.43
N ALA A 330 23.64 -16.42 3.40
CA ALA A 330 24.19 -17.02 2.18
C ALA A 330 23.10 -17.21 1.10
N ASP A 331 21.91 -17.66 1.49
CA ASP A 331 20.79 -17.93 0.57
C ASP A 331 20.31 -16.66 -0.15
N GLU A 332 20.21 -15.52 0.57
CA GLU A 332 19.81 -14.24 -0.03
C GLU A 332 20.85 -13.76 -1.06
N ARG A 333 22.12 -13.94 -0.80
CA ARG A 333 23.20 -13.57 -1.74
C ARG A 333 23.24 -14.47 -2.95
N ASN A 334 23.09 -15.79 -2.75
CA ASN A 334 23.03 -16.75 -3.84
C ASN A 334 21.87 -16.48 -4.78
N GLY A 335 20.70 -16.13 -4.22
CA GLY A 335 19.54 -15.71 -5.02
C GLY A 335 19.80 -14.47 -5.88
N VAL A 336 20.59 -13.49 -5.38
CA VAL A 336 20.98 -12.31 -6.19
C VAL A 336 21.90 -12.70 -7.34
N VAL A 337 22.85 -13.60 -7.11
CA VAL A 337 23.76 -14.10 -8.14
C VAL A 337 22.99 -14.89 -9.20
N GLU A 338 22.04 -15.72 -8.79
CA GLU A 338 21.15 -16.45 -9.71
C GLU A 338 20.32 -15.51 -10.59
N MET A 339 19.74 -14.44 -10.01
CA MET A 339 19.02 -13.42 -10.78
C MET A 339 19.89 -12.73 -11.83
N PHE A 340 21.19 -12.56 -11.55
CA PHE A 340 22.13 -12.01 -12.53
C PHE A 340 22.37 -12.98 -13.68
N TYR A 341 22.65 -14.25 -13.41
CA TYR A 341 22.85 -15.26 -14.45
C TYR A 341 21.61 -15.47 -15.32
N ASN A 342 20.42 -15.32 -14.74
CA ASN A 342 19.15 -15.37 -15.46
C ASN A 342 18.87 -14.08 -16.28
N GLY A 343 19.80 -13.13 -16.32
CA GLY A 343 19.69 -11.89 -17.08
C GLY A 343 18.66 -10.89 -16.56
N GLN A 344 18.16 -11.06 -15.34
CA GLN A 344 17.11 -10.18 -14.77
C GLN A 344 17.60 -8.75 -14.49
N PHE A 345 18.90 -8.57 -14.28
CA PHE A 345 19.51 -7.25 -14.05
C PHE A 345 19.98 -6.54 -15.32
N THR A 346 19.98 -7.22 -16.45
CA THR A 346 20.62 -6.76 -17.68
C THR A 346 19.65 -6.68 -18.87
N LYS A 347 18.35 -6.56 -18.63
CA LYS A 347 17.35 -6.29 -19.68
C LYS A 347 17.48 -4.85 -20.18
N ILE A 348 18.51 -4.58 -20.98
CA ILE A 348 18.94 -3.23 -21.38
C ILE A 348 18.43 -2.87 -22.78
N PHE A 349 18.13 -3.86 -23.63
CA PHE A 349 17.81 -3.66 -25.03
C PHE A 349 16.32 -3.81 -25.29
N PRO A 350 15.56 -2.69 -25.39
CA PRO A 350 14.16 -2.74 -25.80
C PRO A 350 14.03 -2.95 -27.29
N TYR A 351 13.03 -3.70 -27.72
CA TYR A 351 12.68 -3.87 -29.12
C TYR A 351 11.17 -3.93 -29.31
N CYS A 352 10.66 -3.11 -30.24
CA CYS A 352 9.24 -3.11 -30.60
C CYS A 352 9.03 -4.14 -31.72
N LEU A 353 8.41 -5.27 -31.38
CA LEU A 353 7.97 -6.23 -32.40
C LEU A 353 6.63 -5.78 -33.02
N PRO A 354 6.43 -5.98 -34.34
CA PRO A 354 5.12 -5.80 -34.94
C PRO A 354 4.11 -6.75 -34.28
N PRO A 355 2.82 -6.36 -34.16
CA PRO A 355 1.81 -7.24 -33.62
C PRO A 355 1.75 -8.52 -34.47
N ASN A 356 1.64 -9.69 -33.80
CA ASN A 356 1.47 -10.96 -34.48
C ASN A 356 0.13 -10.94 -35.22
N ASP A 357 0.11 -11.37 -36.50
CA ASP A 357 -1.08 -11.40 -37.38
C ASP A 357 -2.31 -12.14 -36.79
N GLN A 358 -2.15 -12.89 -35.71
CA GLN A 358 -3.25 -13.60 -35.03
C GLN A 358 -4.03 -12.76 -34.02
N THR A 359 -3.57 -11.56 -33.67
CA THR A 359 -4.21 -10.63 -32.72
C THR A 359 -4.57 -9.27 -33.34
N ALA A 360 -4.33 -9.07 -34.61
CA ALA A 360 -4.39 -7.79 -35.34
C ALA A 360 -5.80 -7.19 -35.57
N ASN A 361 -6.81 -7.56 -34.80
CA ASN A 361 -8.18 -7.06 -34.99
C ASN A 361 -8.65 -6.03 -33.92
N SER A 362 -7.74 -5.55 -33.07
CA SER A 362 -8.10 -4.51 -32.10
C SER A 362 -7.50 -3.14 -32.50
N PRO A 363 -8.30 -2.05 -32.58
CA PRO A 363 -7.81 -0.72 -32.98
C PRO A 363 -6.83 -0.09 -31.97
N ASN A 364 -6.51 -0.78 -30.90
CA ASN A 364 -5.62 -0.32 -29.81
C ASN A 364 -4.39 -1.21 -29.60
N ASP A 365 -3.89 -1.88 -30.65
CA ASP A 365 -2.66 -2.65 -30.55
C ASP A 365 -1.48 -1.74 -30.15
N GLN A 366 -1.28 -1.63 -28.83
CA GLN A 366 -0.05 -1.06 -28.28
C GLN A 366 1.10 -1.95 -28.74
N LYS A 367 2.06 -1.36 -29.45
CA LYS A 367 3.30 -2.03 -29.84
C LYS A 367 3.89 -2.71 -28.61
N THR A 368 3.98 -4.03 -28.65
CA THR A 368 4.55 -4.79 -27.54
C THR A 368 6.06 -4.53 -27.51
N VAL A 369 6.55 -3.98 -26.40
CA VAL A 369 7.98 -3.73 -26.20
C VAL A 369 8.56 -4.89 -25.42
N ASN A 370 9.42 -5.65 -26.05
CA ASN A 370 10.18 -6.71 -25.39
C ASN A 370 11.57 -6.21 -25.02
N TRP A 371 12.05 -6.60 -23.84
CA TRP A 371 13.37 -6.22 -23.35
C TRP A 371 14.31 -7.43 -23.34
N TYR A 372 15.47 -7.28 -23.94
CA TYR A 372 16.46 -8.32 -24.09
C TYR A 372 17.71 -8.03 -23.26
N SER A 373 18.30 -9.09 -22.71
CA SER A 373 19.61 -9.05 -22.05
C SER A 373 20.72 -9.35 -23.05
N PRO A 374 21.94 -8.78 -22.91
CA PRO A 374 23.09 -9.18 -23.67
C PRO A 374 23.47 -10.64 -23.39
N GLY A 375 24.00 -11.34 -24.36
CA GLY A 375 24.42 -12.76 -24.25
C GLY A 375 23.27 -13.76 -24.43
N GLY A 376 23.56 -15.01 -24.48
CA GLY A 376 22.81 -16.27 -24.42
C GLY A 376 21.34 -16.41 -24.82
N GLN A 377 20.54 -15.37 -24.96
CA GLN A 377 19.13 -15.48 -25.33
C GLN A 377 18.95 -15.67 -26.83
N VAL A 378 18.01 -16.55 -27.19
CA VAL A 378 17.56 -16.68 -28.59
C VAL A 378 16.71 -15.46 -28.92
N LEU A 379 17.22 -14.58 -29.78
CA LEU A 379 16.46 -13.41 -30.22
C LEU A 379 15.45 -13.82 -31.32
N PRO A 380 14.28 -13.18 -31.40
CA PRO A 380 13.31 -13.38 -32.46
C PRO A 380 13.92 -13.18 -33.85
N ARG A 381 13.46 -13.97 -34.83
CA ARG A 381 13.93 -13.88 -36.21
C ARG A 381 13.56 -12.58 -36.91
N GLU A 382 12.54 -11.93 -36.43
CA GLU A 382 12.01 -10.65 -36.90
C GLU A 382 12.96 -9.47 -36.63
N ILE A 383 13.92 -9.63 -35.71
CA ILE A 383 14.93 -8.60 -35.42
C ILE A 383 16.04 -8.69 -36.52
N PRO A 384 16.35 -7.58 -37.19
CA PRO A 384 17.41 -7.55 -38.20
C PRO A 384 18.76 -8.04 -37.66
N VAL A 385 19.53 -8.79 -38.46
CA VAL A 385 20.79 -9.39 -38.04
C VAL A 385 21.79 -8.39 -37.46
N LYS A 386 21.84 -7.17 -38.01
CA LYS A 386 22.69 -6.08 -37.49
C LYS A 386 22.33 -5.69 -36.05
N GLU A 387 21.04 -5.61 -35.75
CA GLU A 387 20.54 -5.26 -34.41
C GLU A 387 20.71 -6.43 -33.43
N GLN A 388 20.49 -7.69 -33.92
CA GLN A 388 20.79 -8.88 -33.12
C GLN A 388 22.26 -8.92 -32.69
N PHE A 389 23.17 -8.58 -33.63
CA PHE A 389 24.60 -8.51 -33.35
C PHE A 389 24.90 -7.43 -32.30
N PHE A 390 24.31 -6.23 -32.46
CA PHE A 390 24.47 -5.14 -31.48
C PHE A 390 24.00 -5.54 -30.09
N ILE A 391 22.81 -6.12 -29.98
CA ILE A 391 22.25 -6.59 -28.70
C ILE A 391 23.16 -7.60 -28.02
N LYS A 392 23.70 -8.56 -28.78
CA LYS A 392 24.54 -9.64 -28.24
C LYS A 392 25.94 -9.20 -27.85
N GLN A 393 26.56 -8.32 -28.62
CA GLN A 393 28.00 -8.06 -28.53
C GLN A 393 28.37 -6.71 -27.90
N SER A 394 27.42 -5.78 -27.79
CA SER A 394 27.72 -4.41 -27.29
C SER A 394 28.31 -4.41 -25.89
N MET A 395 27.85 -5.30 -24.99
CA MET A 395 28.37 -5.38 -23.62
C MET A 395 29.75 -6.06 -23.59
N ASP A 396 30.03 -6.99 -24.48
CA ASP A 396 31.36 -7.62 -24.61
C ASP A 396 32.40 -6.59 -25.09
N PHE A 397 32.04 -5.78 -26.11
CA PHE A 397 32.87 -4.66 -26.55
C PHE A 397 33.09 -3.59 -25.49
N LEU A 398 32.05 -3.31 -24.67
CA LEU A 398 32.16 -2.38 -23.55
C LEU A 398 33.11 -2.94 -22.49
N THR A 399 32.98 -4.22 -22.16
CA THR A 399 33.88 -4.92 -21.23
C THR A 399 35.33 -4.90 -21.72
N GLU A 400 35.55 -5.22 -23.01
CA GLU A 400 36.86 -5.15 -23.62
C GLU A 400 37.47 -3.74 -23.52
N ALA A 401 36.71 -2.71 -23.89
CA ALA A 401 37.17 -1.31 -23.82
C ALA A 401 37.54 -0.89 -22.38
N ILE A 402 36.79 -1.36 -21.39
CA ILE A 402 37.05 -1.07 -19.97
C ILE A 402 38.31 -1.79 -19.48
N VAL A 403 38.42 -3.07 -19.73
CA VAL A 403 39.60 -3.90 -19.34
C VAL A 403 40.87 -3.43 -19.98
N THR A 404 40.81 -2.97 -21.26
CA THR A 404 41.96 -2.42 -21.99
C THR A 404 42.23 -0.94 -21.68
N GLY A 405 41.46 -0.29 -20.84
CA GLY A 405 41.63 1.10 -20.41
C GLY A 405 41.27 2.15 -21.49
N GLN A 406 40.52 1.77 -22.54
CA GLN A 406 40.11 2.66 -23.64
C GLN A 406 38.85 3.46 -23.25
N LYS A 407 39.02 4.52 -22.44
CA LYS A 407 37.88 5.29 -21.89
C LYS A 407 36.99 5.89 -22.98
N ASP A 408 37.56 6.52 -24.00
CA ASP A 408 36.79 7.18 -25.06
C ASP A 408 35.93 6.17 -25.84
N ARG A 409 36.46 4.97 -26.12
CA ARG A 409 35.72 3.88 -26.76
C ARG A 409 34.59 3.36 -25.85
N ALA A 410 34.83 3.27 -24.53
CA ALA A 410 33.79 2.88 -23.58
C ALA A 410 32.63 3.92 -23.56
N PHE A 411 32.93 5.22 -23.54
CA PHE A 411 31.92 6.26 -23.62
C PHE A 411 31.16 6.23 -24.96
N GLU A 412 31.83 5.99 -26.08
CA GLU A 412 31.17 5.85 -27.37
C GLU A 412 30.19 4.66 -27.41
N ILE A 413 30.55 3.51 -26.85
CA ILE A 413 29.68 2.34 -26.79
C ILE A 413 28.45 2.65 -25.88
N ILE A 414 28.67 3.26 -24.72
CA ILE A 414 27.57 3.67 -23.83
C ILE A 414 26.62 4.64 -24.57
N ALA A 415 27.15 5.60 -25.31
CA ALA A 415 26.34 6.53 -26.09
C ALA A 415 25.53 5.81 -27.19
N LYS A 416 26.11 4.82 -27.87
CA LYS A 416 25.42 3.99 -28.86
C LYS A 416 24.29 3.15 -28.24
N ILE A 417 24.49 2.59 -27.05
CA ILE A 417 23.43 1.86 -26.32
C ILE A 417 22.26 2.80 -26.00
N LYS A 418 22.55 4.00 -25.48
CA LYS A 418 21.52 5.00 -25.19
C LYS A 418 20.77 5.48 -26.44
N LEU A 419 21.50 5.65 -27.56
CA LEU A 419 20.91 6.00 -28.84
C LEU A 419 19.96 4.91 -29.32
N PHE A 420 20.40 3.65 -29.30
CA PHE A 420 19.57 2.48 -29.63
C PHE A 420 18.28 2.46 -28.79
N GLN A 421 18.36 2.65 -27.46
CA GLN A 421 17.18 2.72 -26.60
C GLN A 421 16.22 3.84 -27.03
N ARG A 422 16.76 5.01 -27.38
CA ARG A 422 15.96 6.17 -27.82
C ARG A 422 15.30 5.94 -29.18
N GLU A 423 15.98 5.29 -30.11
CA GLU A 423 15.43 4.94 -31.42
C GLU A 423 14.31 3.90 -31.33
N MET A 424 14.44 2.91 -30.43
CA MET A 424 13.46 1.84 -30.29
C MET A 424 12.19 2.23 -29.54
N ILE A 425 12.31 2.98 -28.44
CA ILE A 425 11.17 3.27 -27.55
C ILE A 425 11.04 4.74 -27.13
N GLY A 426 11.82 5.64 -27.70
CA GLY A 426 11.81 7.11 -27.54
C GLY A 426 10.99 7.68 -26.40
N ASP A 427 9.70 7.90 -26.65
CA ASP A 427 8.77 8.56 -25.72
C ASP A 427 8.45 7.73 -24.46
N LEU A 428 8.74 6.44 -24.46
CA LEU A 428 8.51 5.56 -23.30
C LEU A 428 9.68 5.61 -22.30
N LEU A 429 10.85 6.14 -22.70
CA LEU A 429 11.98 6.32 -21.79
C LEU A 429 11.71 7.43 -20.78
N PRO A 430 12.14 7.28 -19.51
CA PRO A 430 12.11 8.36 -18.54
C PRO A 430 12.90 9.57 -19.05
N SER A 431 12.35 10.78 -18.85
CA SER A 431 13.05 12.02 -19.23
C SER A 431 14.38 12.15 -18.48
N GLU A 432 15.31 12.93 -19.01
CA GLU A 432 16.61 13.18 -18.33
C GLU A 432 16.43 13.73 -16.91
N ILE A 433 15.41 14.58 -16.71
CA ILE A 433 15.10 15.13 -15.38
C ILE A 433 14.67 14.01 -14.42
N LYS A 434 13.81 13.09 -14.87
CA LYS A 434 13.41 11.92 -14.07
C LYS A 434 14.60 11.02 -13.77
N THR A 435 15.45 10.76 -14.74
CA THR A 435 16.68 9.95 -14.57
C THR A 435 17.62 10.58 -13.53
N LYS A 436 17.92 11.89 -13.66
CA LYS A 436 18.76 12.61 -12.68
C LYS A 436 18.13 12.64 -11.28
N ALA A 437 16.82 12.80 -11.19
CA ALA A 437 16.10 12.78 -9.91
C ALA A 437 16.14 11.39 -9.26
N GLU A 438 16.08 10.32 -10.05
CA GLU A 438 16.19 8.95 -9.52
C GLU A 438 17.61 8.64 -9.04
N LEU A 439 18.63 9.05 -9.75
CA LEU A 439 20.02 8.98 -9.29
C LEU A 439 20.20 9.73 -7.95
N PHE A 440 19.60 10.90 -7.81
CA PHE A 440 19.61 11.66 -6.57
C PHE A 440 18.83 10.96 -5.45
N TYR A 441 17.64 10.43 -5.75
CA TYR A 441 16.84 9.64 -4.81
C TYR A 441 17.61 8.43 -4.27
N ASN A 442 18.33 7.69 -5.14
CA ASN A 442 19.15 6.54 -4.74
C ASN A 442 20.25 6.93 -3.74
N LYS A 443 20.87 8.10 -3.89
CA LYS A 443 21.82 8.65 -2.91
C LYS A 443 21.13 8.99 -1.58
N LEU A 444 19.90 9.53 -1.62
CA LEU A 444 19.15 9.89 -0.41
C LEU A 444 18.61 8.69 0.36
N ARG A 445 18.39 7.54 -0.28
CA ARG A 445 17.84 6.33 0.37
C ARG A 445 18.60 5.91 1.64
N SER A 446 19.88 6.16 1.68
CA SER A 446 20.73 5.83 2.84
C SER A 446 20.61 6.84 3.98
N ILE A 447 20.04 8.02 3.76
CA ILE A 447 20.01 9.13 4.73
C ILE A 447 18.63 9.16 5.41
N LYS A 448 18.58 8.87 6.71
CA LYS A 448 17.33 8.76 7.50
C LYS A 448 17.06 10.00 8.39
N PHE A 449 17.51 11.18 8.01
CA PHE A 449 17.18 12.41 8.72
C PHE A 449 15.77 12.93 8.39
N PRO A 450 15.04 13.54 9.35
CA PRO A 450 13.64 13.97 9.21
C PRO A 450 13.34 14.85 8.00
N VAL A 451 14.22 15.82 7.70
CA VAL A 451 14.07 16.72 6.54
C VAL A 451 14.14 15.93 5.23
N PHE A 452 15.03 14.95 5.17
CA PHE A 452 15.20 14.11 4.00
C PHE A 452 14.05 13.12 3.78
N ILE A 453 13.30 12.73 4.84
CA ILE A 453 12.12 11.87 4.71
C ILE A 453 11.04 12.58 3.87
N THR A 454 10.80 13.88 4.10
CA THR A 454 9.85 14.65 3.28
C THR A 454 10.27 14.66 1.81
N LEU A 455 11.55 14.91 1.56
CA LEU A 455 12.10 14.92 0.21
C LEU A 455 12.05 13.52 -0.43
N GLN A 456 12.39 12.47 0.32
CA GLN A 456 12.29 11.08 -0.15
C GLN A 456 10.86 10.69 -0.53
N LEU A 457 9.86 11.02 0.30
CA LEU A 457 8.45 10.74 0.00
C LEU A 457 7.99 11.52 -1.24
N GLY A 458 8.36 12.80 -1.35
CA GLY A 458 8.02 13.63 -2.51
C GLY A 458 8.66 13.15 -3.81
N LEU A 459 9.95 12.83 -3.79
CA LEU A 459 10.66 12.27 -4.95
C LEU A 459 10.10 10.91 -5.33
N ARG A 460 9.82 10.04 -4.33
CA ARG A 460 9.26 8.73 -4.57
C ARG A 460 7.88 8.83 -5.23
N TRP A 461 7.01 9.72 -4.75
CA TRP A 461 5.71 10.00 -5.36
C TRP A 461 5.85 10.42 -6.83
N TRP A 462 6.74 11.37 -7.09
CA TRP A 462 6.94 11.87 -8.45
C TRP A 462 7.54 10.81 -9.41
N LEU A 463 8.50 10.02 -8.92
CA LEU A 463 9.14 8.96 -9.72
C LEU A 463 8.20 7.80 -10.01
N SER A 464 7.43 7.35 -9.00
CA SER A 464 6.50 6.22 -9.13
C SER A 464 5.19 6.60 -9.83
N GLY A 465 4.81 7.88 -9.81
CA GLY A 465 3.51 8.36 -10.32
C GLY A 465 2.32 8.08 -9.40
N HIS A 466 2.54 7.50 -8.22
CA HIS A 466 1.49 7.21 -7.23
C HIS A 466 1.94 7.59 -5.81
N ILE A 467 0.96 7.75 -4.91
CA ILE A 467 1.24 8.05 -3.49
C ILE A 467 2.05 6.89 -2.88
N PRO A 468 3.16 7.16 -2.18
CA PRO A 468 4.06 6.12 -1.64
C PRO A 468 3.47 5.44 -0.40
N LEU A 469 2.46 4.59 -0.60
CA LEU A 469 1.74 3.79 0.41
C LEU A 469 1.45 2.38 -0.09
N SER A 470 2.20 1.90 -1.08
CA SER A 470 1.94 0.63 -1.77
C SER A 470 2.49 -0.60 -1.04
N ASN A 471 3.44 -0.43 -0.15
CA ASN A 471 4.08 -1.53 0.57
C ASN A 471 4.44 -1.17 2.01
N GLY A 472 4.91 -2.16 2.79
CA GLY A 472 5.24 -1.99 4.20
C GLY A 472 6.34 -0.97 4.47
N TYR A 473 7.35 -0.87 3.61
CA TYR A 473 8.41 0.14 3.73
C TYR A 473 7.86 1.56 3.63
N GLU A 474 7.04 1.80 2.61
CA GLU A 474 6.43 3.12 2.35
C GLU A 474 5.49 3.55 3.48
N THR A 475 4.65 2.64 3.96
CA THR A 475 3.72 2.93 5.05
C THR A 475 4.45 3.25 6.35
N MET A 476 5.55 2.55 6.67
CA MET A 476 6.38 2.83 7.84
C MET A 476 7.14 4.15 7.71
N LEU A 477 7.65 4.47 6.52
CA LEU A 477 8.29 5.75 6.23
C LEU A 477 7.29 6.91 6.37
N PHE A 478 6.07 6.74 5.87
CA PHE A 478 4.98 7.71 6.02
C PHE A 478 4.58 7.89 7.50
N MET A 479 4.45 6.80 8.27
CA MET A 479 4.17 6.90 9.71
C MET A 479 5.27 7.65 10.46
N ALA A 480 6.54 7.37 10.16
CA ALA A 480 7.66 8.11 10.75
C ALA A 480 7.57 9.60 10.41
N TRP A 481 7.24 9.94 9.18
CA TRP A 481 7.04 11.33 8.74
C TRP A 481 5.89 12.01 9.51
N VAL A 482 4.74 11.36 9.64
CA VAL A 482 3.58 11.89 10.41
C VAL A 482 3.98 12.15 11.86
N LEU A 483 4.71 11.24 12.50
CA LEU A 483 5.18 11.39 13.89
C LEU A 483 6.13 12.58 14.05
N LEU A 484 7.01 12.81 13.08
CA LEU A 484 7.91 13.97 13.09
C LEU A 484 7.14 15.28 12.86
N VAL A 485 6.18 15.31 11.94
CA VAL A 485 5.30 16.46 11.72
C VAL A 485 4.49 16.78 13.00
N LEU A 486 3.89 15.76 13.62
CA LEU A 486 3.19 15.93 14.90
C LEU A 486 4.12 16.44 15.99
N THR A 487 5.37 15.99 16.03
CA THR A 487 6.38 16.52 16.95
C THR A 487 6.58 18.01 16.75
N VAL A 488 6.77 18.47 15.51
CA VAL A 488 6.94 19.88 15.17
C VAL A 488 5.71 20.71 15.53
N ILE A 489 4.49 20.17 15.34
CA ILE A 489 3.25 20.87 15.67
C ILE A 489 3.06 21.00 17.19
N LEU A 490 3.39 19.95 17.94
CA LEU A 490 3.05 19.83 19.35
C LEU A 490 4.17 20.26 20.31
N PHE A 491 5.44 20.31 19.88
CA PHE A 491 6.59 20.52 20.79
C PHE A 491 6.53 21.84 21.56
N ARG A 492 6.04 22.92 20.97
CA ARG A 492 5.92 24.22 21.63
C ARG A 492 5.01 24.16 22.86
N LYS A 493 4.02 23.25 22.83
CA LYS A 493 3.00 23.11 23.89
C LYS A 493 3.31 21.97 24.86
N PHE A 494 3.97 20.91 24.37
CA PHE A 494 4.25 19.67 25.10
C PHE A 494 5.69 19.23 24.91
N ARG A 495 6.60 19.72 25.72
CA ARG A 495 8.05 19.46 25.59
C ARG A 495 8.42 17.97 25.56
N VAL A 496 7.64 17.11 26.23
CA VAL A 496 7.85 15.67 26.25
C VAL A 496 7.79 15.04 24.83
N ILE A 497 7.01 15.65 23.93
CA ILE A 497 6.87 15.21 22.55
C ILE A 497 8.19 15.30 21.75
N ILE A 498 9.10 16.21 22.13
CA ILE A 498 10.44 16.33 21.50
C ILE A 498 11.22 15.01 21.60
N VAL A 499 11.01 14.24 22.66
CA VAL A 499 11.69 12.96 22.85
C VAL A 499 10.85 11.81 22.35
N ILE A 500 9.56 11.79 22.71
CA ILE A 500 8.65 10.67 22.42
C ILE A 500 8.34 10.56 20.91
N GLY A 501 8.12 11.68 20.24
CA GLY A 501 7.78 11.67 18.81
C GLY A 501 8.92 11.12 17.92
N PRO A 502 10.16 11.65 18.02
CA PRO A 502 11.29 11.10 17.29
C PRO A 502 11.62 9.64 17.66
N LEU A 503 11.43 9.24 18.93
CA LEU A 503 11.61 7.85 19.36
C LEU A 503 10.60 6.93 18.66
N ALA A 504 9.31 7.33 18.59
CA ALA A 504 8.30 6.59 17.85
C ALA A 504 8.63 6.52 16.34
N ALA A 505 9.09 7.64 15.76
CA ALA A 505 9.52 7.68 14.37
C ALA A 505 10.72 6.76 14.11
N LEU A 506 11.70 6.72 15.03
CA LEU A 506 12.84 5.81 14.94
C LEU A 506 12.42 4.34 14.98
N CYS A 507 11.44 3.98 15.81
CA CYS A 507 10.88 2.62 15.82
C CYS A 507 10.24 2.27 14.46
N CYS A 508 9.44 3.17 13.87
CA CYS A 508 8.87 2.97 12.52
C CYS A 508 9.96 2.82 11.45
N LEU A 509 11.01 3.63 11.48
CA LEU A 509 12.14 3.53 10.56
C LEU A 509 12.92 2.21 10.76
N GLY A 510 13.08 1.76 11.99
CA GLY A 510 13.66 0.45 12.30
C GLY A 510 12.89 -0.69 11.65
N VAL A 511 11.55 -0.68 11.77
CA VAL A 511 10.68 -1.65 11.09
C VAL A 511 10.79 -1.54 9.57
N ALA A 512 10.79 -0.31 9.00
CA ALA A 512 10.99 -0.10 7.56
C ALA A 512 12.30 -0.71 7.05
N MET A 513 13.37 -0.68 7.86
CA MET A 513 14.66 -1.29 7.50
C MET A 513 14.63 -2.83 7.56
N MET A 514 13.76 -3.42 8.38
CA MET A 514 13.62 -4.87 8.48
C MET A 514 12.82 -5.48 7.32
N THR A 515 12.00 -4.71 6.63
CA THR A 515 11.17 -5.17 5.50
C THR A 515 11.96 -5.38 4.19
N GLY A 516 13.27 -5.52 4.26
CA GLY A 516 14.27 -5.95 3.27
C GLY A 516 14.08 -5.57 1.79
N GLY A 517 13.03 -6.01 1.13
CA GLY A 517 12.75 -5.78 -0.29
C GLY A 517 11.90 -4.55 -0.62
N GLY A 518 11.22 -3.95 0.35
CA GLY A 518 10.21 -2.90 0.11
C GLY A 518 10.74 -1.50 -0.21
N SER A 519 12.06 -1.29 -0.17
CA SER A 519 12.65 0.02 -0.49
C SER A 519 12.66 0.33 -2.00
N GLN A 520 12.43 -0.66 -2.85
CA GLN A 520 12.35 -0.50 -4.29
C GLN A 520 11.07 0.23 -4.71
N ILE A 521 11.13 0.98 -5.81
CA ILE A 521 9.94 1.53 -6.45
C ILE A 521 9.45 0.48 -7.45
N SER A 522 8.20 0.03 -7.29
CA SER A 522 7.53 -0.91 -8.20
C SER A 522 6.22 -0.31 -8.73
N PRO A 523 5.74 -0.72 -9.91
CA PRO A 523 4.41 -0.37 -10.37
C PRO A 523 3.35 -0.89 -9.39
N LEU A 524 2.22 -0.19 -9.31
CA LEU A 524 1.07 -0.66 -8.53
C LEU A 524 0.41 -1.86 -9.22
N MET A 525 -0.01 -2.84 -8.44
CA MET A 525 -0.93 -3.86 -8.94
C MET A 525 -2.27 -3.21 -9.35
N PRO A 526 -2.99 -3.74 -10.35
CA PRO A 526 -4.23 -3.15 -10.85
C PRO A 526 -5.24 -2.79 -9.77
N VAL A 527 -5.44 -3.68 -8.80
CA VAL A 527 -6.39 -3.47 -7.70
C VAL A 527 -6.02 -2.29 -6.78
N LEU A 528 -4.71 -1.95 -6.67
CA LEU A 528 -4.22 -0.89 -5.80
C LEU A 528 -4.29 0.52 -6.43
N GLN A 529 -4.69 0.65 -7.68
CA GLN A 529 -4.68 1.92 -8.41
C GLN A 529 -5.82 2.88 -8.03
N SER A 530 -6.68 2.49 -7.10
CA SER A 530 -7.78 3.34 -6.65
C SER A 530 -7.30 4.52 -5.79
N PRO A 531 -7.64 5.78 -6.15
CA PRO A 531 -7.37 6.93 -5.29
C PRO A 531 -8.03 6.81 -3.92
N LEU A 532 -9.21 6.20 -3.86
CA LEU A 532 -9.95 5.98 -2.61
C LEU A 532 -9.19 5.04 -1.67
N LEU A 533 -8.55 4.00 -2.21
CA LEU A 533 -7.68 3.11 -1.44
C LEU A 533 -6.49 3.86 -0.85
N SER A 534 -5.84 4.73 -1.64
CA SER A 534 -4.71 5.54 -1.15
C SER A 534 -5.13 6.44 0.02
N VAL A 535 -6.31 7.08 -0.04
CA VAL A 535 -6.85 7.91 1.05
C VAL A 535 -7.20 7.05 2.27
N HIS A 536 -7.78 5.85 2.06
CA HIS A 536 -8.03 4.88 3.13
C HIS A 536 -6.74 4.53 3.89
N VAL A 537 -5.72 4.06 3.18
CA VAL A 537 -4.43 3.66 3.77
C VAL A 537 -3.78 4.83 4.51
N MET A 538 -3.74 6.02 3.89
CA MET A 538 -3.19 7.23 4.53
C MET A 538 -3.90 7.55 5.85
N THR A 539 -5.22 7.48 5.87
CA THR A 539 -6.05 7.78 7.06
C THR A 539 -5.79 6.77 8.18
N VAL A 540 -5.73 5.48 7.86
CA VAL A 540 -5.42 4.41 8.82
C VAL A 540 -4.00 4.54 9.37
N MET A 541 -3.00 4.84 8.51
CA MET A 541 -1.62 5.01 8.96
C MET A 541 -1.45 6.24 9.86
N CYS A 542 -2.18 7.34 9.61
CA CYS A 542 -2.23 8.47 10.54
C CYS A 542 -2.80 8.07 11.91
N ALA A 543 -3.85 7.25 11.94
CA ALA A 543 -4.41 6.72 13.19
C ALA A 543 -3.38 5.86 13.94
N TYR A 544 -2.70 4.96 13.26
CA TYR A 544 -1.68 4.09 13.85
C TYR A 544 -0.47 4.87 14.36
N ALA A 545 -0.04 5.93 13.67
CA ALA A 545 0.99 6.84 14.17
C ALA A 545 0.58 7.50 15.49
N LEU A 546 -0.68 7.94 15.62
CA LEU A 546 -1.21 8.48 16.88
C LEU A 546 -1.29 7.42 17.97
N PHE A 547 -1.64 6.17 17.67
CA PHE A 547 -1.63 5.08 18.66
C PHE A 547 -0.21 4.73 19.10
N ALA A 548 0.77 4.74 18.21
CA ALA A 548 2.18 4.56 18.57
C ALA A 548 2.68 5.67 19.50
N LEU A 549 2.27 6.93 19.24
CA LEU A 549 2.56 8.04 20.14
C LEU A 549 1.91 7.85 21.52
N GLN A 550 0.68 7.34 21.56
CA GLN A 550 -0.03 7.05 22.81
C GLN A 550 0.60 5.89 23.59
N LEU A 551 1.12 4.86 22.93
CA LEU A 551 1.91 3.80 23.57
C LEU A 551 3.08 4.39 24.37
N LEU A 552 3.90 5.22 23.72
CA LEU A 552 5.07 5.81 24.36
C LEU A 552 4.70 6.83 25.45
N LEU A 553 3.62 7.61 25.24
CA LEU A 553 3.07 8.47 26.29
C LEU A 553 2.56 7.63 27.47
N GLY A 554 1.95 6.48 27.22
CA GLY A 554 1.52 5.53 28.23
C GLY A 554 2.70 5.01 29.06
N ILE A 555 3.74 4.51 28.41
CA ILE A 555 4.96 4.04 29.05
C ILE A 555 5.59 5.18 29.88
N TYR A 556 5.75 6.37 29.31
CA TYR A 556 6.28 7.53 30.03
C TYR A 556 5.44 7.87 31.26
N ALA A 557 4.12 7.85 31.17
CA ALA A 557 3.22 8.16 32.27
C ALA A 557 3.35 7.16 33.45
N LEU A 558 3.64 5.89 33.18
CA LEU A 558 3.88 4.89 34.23
C LEU A 558 5.11 5.24 35.10
N PHE A 559 6.13 5.87 34.51
CA PHE A 559 7.29 6.37 35.27
C PHE A 559 7.00 7.66 36.06
N LEU A 560 5.88 8.36 35.74
CA LEU A 560 5.47 9.60 36.45
C LEU A 560 4.66 9.33 37.71
N LYS A 561 4.53 8.10 38.20
CA LYS A 561 3.68 7.70 39.36
C LYS A 561 3.81 8.66 40.56
N ARG A 562 4.99 9.15 40.85
CA ARG A 562 5.26 10.06 41.98
C ARG A 562 5.07 11.58 41.65
N LYS A 563 4.89 11.95 40.38
CA LYS A 563 4.79 13.33 39.88
C LYS A 563 3.36 13.60 39.39
N LYS A 564 2.40 13.76 40.34
CA LYS A 564 0.94 13.84 40.08
C LYS A 564 0.58 14.86 38.99
N GLU A 565 1.07 16.10 39.09
CA GLU A 565 0.74 17.17 38.12
C GLU A 565 1.22 16.82 36.69
N LYS A 566 2.44 16.31 36.55
CA LYS A 566 2.96 15.89 35.23
C LYS A 566 2.17 14.69 34.69
N LEU A 567 1.78 13.75 35.56
CA LEU A 567 0.97 12.60 35.18
C LEU A 567 -0.42 13.03 34.70
N GLU A 568 -1.11 13.93 35.43
CA GLU A 568 -2.42 14.44 35.00
C GLU A 568 -2.36 15.17 33.66
N ARG A 569 -1.35 15.99 33.45
CA ARG A 569 -1.12 16.69 32.17
C ARG A 569 -0.82 15.73 31.03
N THR A 570 0.00 14.71 31.23
CA THR A 570 0.28 13.65 30.26
C THR A 570 -0.98 12.86 29.93
N THR A 571 -1.80 12.57 30.94
CA THR A 571 -3.09 11.90 30.77
C THR A 571 -4.05 12.74 29.93
N ALA A 572 -4.15 14.04 30.22
CA ALA A 572 -5.01 14.94 29.44
C ALA A 572 -4.54 15.03 27.97
N LEU A 573 -3.24 15.06 27.72
CA LEU A 573 -2.69 15.04 26.36
C LEU A 573 -3.02 13.72 25.65
N SER A 574 -2.77 12.58 26.29
CA SER A 574 -3.07 11.25 25.71
C SER A 574 -4.57 11.11 25.41
N GLN A 575 -5.45 11.50 26.35
CA GLN A 575 -6.89 11.49 26.10
C GLN A 575 -7.31 12.46 25.00
N LEU A 576 -6.64 13.60 24.83
CA LEU A 576 -6.91 14.53 23.73
C LEU A 576 -6.53 13.94 22.38
N LEU A 577 -5.37 13.28 22.28
CA LEU A 577 -4.90 12.62 21.05
C LEU A 577 -5.71 11.37 20.69
N LEU A 578 -6.42 10.78 21.67
CA LEU A 578 -7.27 9.62 21.42
C LEU A 578 -8.44 9.96 20.47
N TYR A 579 -8.99 11.18 20.53
CA TYR A 579 -10.09 11.57 19.65
C TYR A 579 -9.73 11.52 18.17
N PRO A 580 -8.70 12.25 17.69
CA PRO A 580 -8.32 12.17 16.29
C PRO A 580 -7.87 10.74 15.90
N ALA A 581 -7.19 10.00 16.78
CA ALA A 581 -6.75 8.65 16.48
C ALA A 581 -7.92 7.70 16.17
N VAL A 582 -8.93 7.65 17.06
CA VAL A 582 -10.11 6.79 16.89
C VAL A 582 -10.99 7.27 15.74
N PHE A 583 -11.13 8.58 15.55
CA PHE A 583 -11.94 9.12 14.46
C PHE A 583 -11.28 8.85 13.09
N LEU A 584 -9.97 9.02 12.97
CA LEU A 584 -9.25 8.66 11.75
C LEU A 584 -9.34 7.16 11.47
N LEU A 585 -9.22 6.30 12.49
CA LEU A 585 -9.38 4.87 12.30
C LEU A 585 -10.80 4.53 11.83
N ALA A 586 -11.84 5.10 12.43
CA ALA A 586 -13.23 4.88 12.02
C ALA A 586 -13.46 5.34 10.57
N ILE A 587 -13.04 6.56 10.22
CA ILE A 587 -13.12 7.08 8.85
C ILE A 587 -12.36 6.16 7.89
N GLY A 588 -11.14 5.76 8.25
CA GLY A 588 -10.32 4.87 7.46
C GLY A 588 -11.02 3.54 7.17
N ILE A 589 -11.54 2.85 8.18
CA ILE A 589 -12.26 1.58 8.03
C ILE A 589 -13.42 1.72 7.03
N PHE A 590 -14.22 2.77 7.15
CA PHE A 590 -15.38 2.94 6.26
C PHE A 590 -15.00 3.40 4.85
N LEU A 591 -13.92 4.16 4.67
CA LEU A 591 -13.36 4.43 3.35
C LEU A 591 -12.89 3.13 2.68
N GLY A 592 -12.27 2.23 3.43
CA GLY A 592 -11.91 0.90 2.97
C GLY A 592 -13.13 0.06 2.57
N ALA A 593 -14.20 0.12 3.37
CA ALA A 593 -15.45 -0.56 3.05
C ALA A 593 -16.10 -0.02 1.75
N VAL A 594 -16.08 1.30 1.53
CA VAL A 594 -16.56 1.89 0.27
C VAL A 594 -15.71 1.43 -0.91
N TRP A 595 -14.37 1.44 -0.76
CA TRP A 595 -13.47 0.93 -1.79
C TRP A 595 -13.71 -0.56 -2.10
N ALA A 596 -13.82 -1.41 -1.09
CA ALA A 596 -14.10 -2.83 -1.25
C ALA A 596 -15.44 -3.08 -1.98
N ASN A 597 -16.44 -2.27 -1.68
CA ASN A 597 -17.74 -2.32 -2.36
C ASN A 597 -17.64 -1.95 -3.86
N VAL A 598 -16.78 -1.00 -4.22
CA VAL A 598 -16.56 -0.60 -5.62
C VAL A 598 -15.67 -1.60 -6.35
N SER A 599 -14.64 -2.15 -5.69
CA SER A 599 -13.68 -3.04 -6.35
C SER A 599 -14.13 -4.51 -6.36
N TRP A 600 -14.81 -4.97 -5.30
CA TRP A 600 -15.18 -6.38 -5.09
C TRP A 600 -16.68 -6.63 -4.94
N GLY A 601 -17.50 -5.58 -5.09
CA GLY A 601 -18.97 -5.67 -4.98
C GLY A 601 -19.50 -5.96 -3.57
N ASN A 602 -18.63 -5.94 -2.55
CA ASN A 602 -19.00 -6.23 -1.16
C ASN A 602 -18.26 -5.28 -0.21
N TYR A 603 -19.01 -4.50 0.57
CA TYR A 603 -18.41 -3.50 1.47
C TYR A 603 -17.85 -4.11 2.77
N TRP A 604 -18.17 -5.37 3.10
CA TRP A 604 -17.67 -6.07 4.28
C TRP A 604 -17.67 -7.58 4.06
N SER A 605 -16.54 -8.23 4.21
CA SER A 605 -16.33 -9.67 3.98
C SER A 605 -15.90 -10.47 5.20
N TRP A 606 -15.68 -9.80 6.35
CA TRP A 606 -15.07 -10.38 7.54
C TRP A 606 -13.64 -10.88 7.32
N ASP A 607 -12.96 -10.35 6.31
CA ASP A 607 -11.53 -10.62 6.12
C ASP A 607 -10.76 -10.33 7.44
N PRO A 608 -9.70 -11.09 7.76
CA PRO A 608 -8.92 -10.88 8.97
C PRO A 608 -8.47 -9.44 9.21
N LYS A 609 -8.14 -8.70 8.13
CA LYS A 609 -7.70 -7.30 8.22
C LYS A 609 -8.84 -6.35 8.61
N GLU A 610 -10.02 -6.53 8.01
CA GLU A 610 -11.25 -5.80 8.37
C GLU A 610 -11.64 -6.08 9.82
N THR A 611 -11.63 -7.36 10.20
CA THR A 611 -12.00 -7.85 11.53
C THR A 611 -11.09 -7.27 12.62
N TRP A 612 -9.76 -7.32 12.43
CA TRP A 612 -8.81 -6.78 13.41
C TRP A 612 -8.78 -5.25 13.43
N ALA A 613 -9.07 -4.56 12.31
CA ALA A 613 -9.26 -3.12 12.30
C ALA A 613 -10.49 -2.72 13.14
N LEU A 614 -11.60 -3.47 13.02
CA LEU A 614 -12.80 -3.28 13.85
C LEU A 614 -12.53 -3.57 15.33
N ILE A 615 -11.80 -4.65 15.66
CA ILE A 615 -11.37 -4.95 17.03
C ILE A 615 -10.56 -3.78 17.59
N THR A 616 -9.59 -3.27 16.84
CA THR A 616 -8.76 -2.13 17.25
C THR A 616 -9.60 -0.89 17.48
N LEU A 617 -10.57 -0.59 16.61
CA LEU A 617 -11.50 0.52 16.79
C LEU A 617 -12.29 0.37 18.10
N MET A 618 -12.84 -0.82 18.36
CA MET A 618 -13.60 -1.10 19.60
C MET A 618 -12.71 -0.96 20.84
N VAL A 619 -11.48 -1.54 20.84
CA VAL A 619 -10.53 -1.45 21.94
C VAL A 619 -10.22 0.02 22.29
N TYR A 620 -9.88 0.84 21.29
CA TYR A 620 -9.55 2.24 21.53
C TYR A 620 -10.77 3.15 21.77
N ALA A 621 -11.99 2.70 21.46
CA ALA A 621 -13.23 3.41 21.81
C ALA A 621 -13.64 3.21 23.28
N ILE A 622 -13.26 2.12 23.95
CA ILE A 622 -13.62 1.84 25.33
C ILE A 622 -13.25 2.98 26.31
N PRO A 623 -12.05 3.62 26.26
CA PRO A 623 -11.68 4.69 27.18
C PRO A 623 -12.56 5.94 27.10
N PHE A 624 -13.31 6.17 26.02
CA PHE A 624 -14.29 7.26 25.97
C PHE A 624 -15.44 7.08 26.97
N HIS A 625 -15.68 5.85 27.44
CA HIS A 625 -16.71 5.50 28.43
C HIS A 625 -16.18 5.51 29.87
N SER A 626 -15.16 6.30 30.16
CA SER A 626 -14.51 6.42 31.46
C SER A 626 -15.48 6.84 32.60
N ALA A 627 -16.62 7.44 32.28
CA ALA A 627 -17.68 7.74 33.30
C ALA A 627 -18.27 6.42 33.87
N SER A 628 -18.40 5.38 33.06
CA SER A 628 -18.97 4.08 33.42
C SER A 628 -17.91 3.05 33.88
N ILE A 629 -16.65 3.27 33.56
CA ILE A 629 -15.56 2.30 33.84
C ILE A 629 -14.57 2.91 34.81
N PRO A 630 -14.54 2.45 36.11
CA PRO A 630 -13.70 3.05 37.15
C PRO A 630 -12.20 3.02 36.85
N LEU A 631 -11.72 2.01 36.11
CA LEU A 631 -10.33 1.88 35.71
C LEU A 631 -9.79 3.13 34.99
N PHE A 632 -10.60 3.73 34.11
CA PHE A 632 -10.19 4.89 33.33
C PHE A 632 -10.31 6.24 34.04
N ARG A 633 -10.87 6.25 35.26
CA ARG A 633 -10.83 7.41 36.13
C ARG A 633 -9.47 7.57 36.79
N ARG A 634 -8.70 6.47 36.94
CA ARG A 634 -7.35 6.45 37.49
C ARG A 634 -6.33 6.64 36.38
N PRO A 635 -5.47 7.70 36.43
CA PRO A 635 -4.50 7.98 35.36
C PRO A 635 -3.61 6.78 35.01
N LEU A 636 -3.09 6.07 36.00
CA LEU A 636 -2.23 4.90 35.78
C LEU A 636 -3.00 3.72 35.15
N GLY A 637 -4.25 3.47 35.56
CA GLY A 637 -5.09 2.44 34.96
C GLY A 637 -5.39 2.72 33.49
N TYR A 638 -5.67 4.00 33.16
CA TYR A 638 -5.84 4.44 31.77
C TYR A 638 -4.57 4.18 30.94
N HIS A 639 -3.40 4.60 31.42
CA HIS A 639 -2.15 4.44 30.69
C HIS A 639 -1.72 2.98 30.55
N LEU A 640 -1.92 2.16 31.58
CA LEU A 640 -1.67 0.71 31.47
C LEU A 640 -2.56 0.08 30.39
N TYR A 641 -3.84 0.46 30.38
CA TYR A 641 -4.76 0.00 29.32
C TYR A 641 -4.28 0.43 27.93
N MET A 642 -3.84 1.68 27.74
CA MET A 642 -3.37 2.19 26.45
C MET A 642 -2.12 1.45 25.95
N VAL A 643 -1.23 1.06 26.87
CA VAL A 643 -0.06 0.24 26.53
C VAL A 643 -0.49 -1.16 26.05
N CYS A 644 -1.40 -1.82 26.77
CA CYS A 644 -1.95 -3.12 26.36
C CYS A 644 -2.78 -3.02 25.07
N ALA A 645 -3.54 -1.96 24.87
CA ALA A 645 -4.36 -1.74 23.69
C ALA A 645 -3.53 -1.72 22.39
N PHE A 646 -2.27 -1.27 22.45
CA PHE A 646 -1.40 -1.24 21.28
C PHE A 646 -1.12 -2.63 20.69
N LEU A 647 -1.29 -3.69 21.48
CA LEU A 647 -1.19 -5.07 20.97
C LEU A 647 -2.18 -5.33 19.84
N SER A 648 -3.40 -4.72 19.88
CA SER A 648 -4.36 -4.85 18.78
C SER A 648 -3.84 -4.23 17.48
N VAL A 649 -3.10 -3.11 17.53
CA VAL A 649 -2.45 -2.50 16.35
C VAL A 649 -1.35 -3.40 15.81
N VAL A 650 -0.53 -3.99 16.70
CA VAL A 650 0.53 -4.93 16.30
C VAL A 650 -0.07 -6.15 15.61
N ILE A 651 -1.15 -6.71 16.14
CA ILE A 651 -1.83 -7.86 15.50
C ILE A 651 -2.44 -7.43 14.16
N THR A 652 -3.10 -6.28 14.08
CA THR A 652 -3.72 -5.81 12.85
C THR A 652 -2.68 -5.57 11.74
N TYR A 653 -1.52 -5.01 12.09
CA TYR A 653 -0.50 -4.68 11.10
C TYR A 653 0.42 -5.87 10.79
N PHE A 654 0.99 -6.51 11.80
CA PHE A 654 1.95 -7.60 11.60
C PHE A 654 1.28 -8.97 11.62
N GLY A 655 0.40 -9.23 12.61
CA GLY A 655 -0.25 -10.53 12.76
C GLY A 655 -1.06 -10.91 11.54
N VAL A 656 -1.84 -9.99 10.98
CA VAL A 656 -2.63 -10.27 9.78
C VAL A 656 -1.75 -10.43 8.55
N ASN A 657 -0.79 -9.53 8.31
CA ASN A 657 0.03 -9.58 7.10
C ASN A 657 0.96 -10.80 7.03
N TYR A 658 1.52 -11.23 8.16
CA TYR A 658 2.55 -12.28 8.17
C TYR A 658 2.09 -13.62 8.73
N LEU A 659 1.02 -13.64 9.52
CA LEU A 659 0.58 -14.86 10.21
C LEU A 659 -0.81 -15.33 9.79
N LEU A 660 -1.81 -14.47 9.69
CA LEU A 660 -3.20 -14.84 9.44
C LEU A 660 -3.54 -14.94 7.93
N GLY A 661 -2.93 -14.10 7.09
CA GLY A 661 -3.27 -14.03 5.67
C GLY A 661 -4.61 -13.31 5.44
N GLY A 662 -5.24 -13.56 4.29
CA GLY A 662 -6.53 -12.99 3.89
C GLY A 662 -6.48 -12.34 2.51
N MET A 663 -7.62 -11.87 2.00
CA MET A 663 -7.74 -11.24 0.67
C MET A 663 -6.93 -9.93 0.53
N HIS A 664 -6.59 -9.29 1.64
CA HIS A 664 -5.82 -8.05 1.69
C HIS A 664 -4.29 -8.26 1.88
N SER A 665 -3.79 -9.49 1.81
CA SER A 665 -2.37 -9.78 1.92
C SER A 665 -1.67 -9.52 0.57
N TYR A 666 -1.34 -8.26 0.29
CA TYR A 666 -0.56 -7.82 -0.89
C TYR A 666 0.94 -7.66 -0.58
N ALA A 667 1.43 -8.23 0.50
CA ALA A 667 2.83 -8.14 0.91
C ALA A 667 3.67 -9.27 0.32
#